data_6d89411f7169bf677be7ad6ab669c978
#
_entry.id   6d89411f7169bf677be7ad6ab669c978
#
_cell.length_a   1.000
_cell.length_b   1.000
_cell.length_c   1.000
_cell.angle_alpha   90.00
_cell.angle_beta   90.00
_cell.angle_gamma   90.00
#
_symmetry.space_group_name_H-M   'P 1'
#
loop_
_entity.id
_entity.type
_entity.pdbx_description
1 polymer ?
#
loop_
_entity_poly.entity_id
_entity_poly.type
_entity_poly.pdbx_seq_one_letter_code
_entity_poly.pdbx_strand_id
1 'polypeptide(L)'
;MTALAYFLQEKKRAYIASPYGSIPLDAGIIIEAVDMPGLFESLSADNEMIDGMSEIPELQGFTGAIDLVDSLAHKREYGQLAGNNPVLISIHLLGKNRLTPLFSFAASPEIRDKHLRSVMEGVPGYRYIQKEYQGSNVYEVVKETTGESSLFLTMVKGVIIISPSGLLVEAGIRQIEQEKDIRDRPGFISVASAAGKNENKVYILFDNVAKFVSLLTGSLNEGLASYIPDLASCLETDIYLNKNSFVMSGYIETRDTGHILYNYRFQEPGSYDIYRYIPASAAMFEIMKKSVGGQVVTTTNDTRYISDILKARFTGEMARVYLGIKGQDKEMNKLMLFKLRGSNATEEAFAGELGQYYRREGVSTDKYIINYKPDAETEYKIYRLPGENLGYELAGDFGKYLKSAYATFYDDVLVVGTARGTLSKFIYDNILSRTLANDLSYREFESTLPSKAGYYFYCVPSGIIPLLEGVLKEGIVSGLEKNSGSLRKLQAIGYQFVSSNDMIYNTLSVMYKPEVREEAKAVWESLLDTVAGSKPLFFTNHYTGGSEIFIQDLNNKLYLINSAGRILWERPVNEAIMGNAYVIDYYKNGKLQILFASENYLHLIDRNGNYVERYPVQLRSPATNGLALFDYENNMDYRLFICGADRKVYAYDKTGNTVRGWNQFRTTTTVSSEVEFFRVSGKDYLVLNDEDNMYILDRRGNVRVEMKEQVARSDRSMLRLTTGTSPRMVLASDDGSIKMVNFNGGVQTYKVNGFSEDPVFEYFDLDADGMGEYIFIDGNTLSAYDDDRSRMFRITLSSDNILGPYGLEFSSNDKKIGFTDAGANNVYVIDERGKNLKGFPLKGTSSFSVGKLNRGSGFNLITGGSDSFLYNYEITR
;
A
#
# COMPACT_ATOMS: atom_id res chain seq x y z
N MET A 1 -43.24 58.88 18.63
CA MET A 1 -43.88 57.84 17.81
C MET A 1 -42.83 56.92 17.25
N THR A 2 -41.69 57.36 16.70
CA THR A 2 -40.60 56.52 16.17
C THR A 2 -39.90 55.68 17.22
N ALA A 3 -39.66 56.14 18.44
CA ALA A 3 -39.03 55.34 19.52
C ALA A 3 -40.00 54.28 20.06
N LEU A 4 -41.30 54.50 20.07
CA LEU A 4 -42.33 53.52 20.45
C LEU A 4 -42.49 52.45 19.36
N ALA A 5 -42.38 52.87 18.09
CA ALA A 5 -42.39 51.92 16.96
C ALA A 5 -41.12 51.07 16.93
N TYR A 6 -39.96 51.63 17.23
CA TYR A 6 -38.69 50.91 17.38
C TYR A 6 -38.74 49.95 18.58
N PHE A 7 -39.24 50.38 19.73
CA PHE A 7 -39.44 49.55 20.93
C PHE A 7 -40.48 48.46 20.74
N LEU A 8 -41.53 48.70 19.94
CA LEU A 8 -42.53 47.71 19.54
C LEU A 8 -42.02 46.77 18.45
N GLN A 9 -41.09 47.21 17.63
CA GLN A 9 -40.42 46.40 16.63
C GLN A 9 -39.33 45.53 17.27
N GLU A 10 -38.61 46.00 18.31
CA GLU A 10 -37.74 45.18 19.14
C GLU A 10 -38.52 44.16 19.99
N LYS A 11 -39.66 44.54 20.59
CA LYS A 11 -40.55 43.59 21.27
C LYS A 11 -41.23 42.58 20.34
N LYS A 12 -41.30 42.84 19.03
CA LYS A 12 -41.80 41.91 18.02
C LYS A 12 -40.75 40.98 17.46
N ARG A 13 -39.47 41.21 17.71
CA ARG A 13 -38.46 40.14 17.56
C ARG A 13 -38.68 39.17 18.70
N ALA A 14 -39.47 38.12 18.45
CA ALA A 14 -39.60 37.00 19.37
C ALA A 14 -38.18 36.57 19.77
N TYR A 15 -37.88 36.59 21.07
CA TYR A 15 -36.61 36.05 21.59
C TYR A 15 -36.48 34.62 21.10
N ILE A 16 -35.53 34.39 20.18
CA ILE A 16 -35.19 33.05 19.73
C ILE A 16 -34.08 32.56 20.66
N ALA A 17 -34.37 31.53 21.41
CA ALA A 17 -33.34 30.87 22.24
C ALA A 17 -32.23 30.31 21.36
N SER A 18 -31.04 30.18 21.92
CA SER A 18 -29.96 29.49 21.21
C SER A 18 -30.29 28.00 21.06
N PRO A 19 -30.11 27.40 19.86
CA PRO A 19 -30.24 25.94 19.70
C PRO A 19 -29.34 25.14 20.65
N TYR A 20 -28.16 25.64 21.01
CA TYR A 20 -27.29 25.05 22.04
C TYR A 20 -27.96 24.92 23.43
N GLY A 21 -28.87 25.85 23.74
CA GLY A 21 -29.65 25.76 24.98
C GLY A 21 -30.68 24.63 25.00
N SER A 22 -30.97 23.99 23.88
CA SER A 22 -31.83 22.80 23.81
C SER A 22 -31.08 21.49 23.98
N ILE A 23 -29.74 21.51 23.98
CA ILE A 23 -28.92 20.27 24.07
C ILE A 23 -28.78 19.90 25.54
N PRO A 24 -29.27 18.71 25.96
CA PRO A 24 -29.06 18.22 27.33
C PRO A 24 -27.58 18.07 27.67
N LEU A 25 -27.22 18.36 28.94
CA LEU A 25 -25.82 18.39 29.40
C LEU A 25 -25.10 17.02 29.35
N ASP A 26 -25.81 15.94 29.09
CA ASP A 26 -25.30 14.58 28.95
C ASP A 26 -24.93 14.22 27.51
N ALA A 27 -25.00 15.15 26.57
CA ALA A 27 -24.51 14.95 25.22
C ALA A 27 -23.03 14.57 25.23
N GLY A 28 -22.64 13.53 24.49
CA GLY A 28 -21.22 13.12 24.35
C GLY A 28 -20.57 13.70 23.10
N ILE A 29 -21.35 13.77 22.02
CA ILE A 29 -20.92 14.31 20.71
C ILE A 29 -21.96 15.32 20.24
N ILE A 30 -21.51 16.44 19.70
CA ILE A 30 -22.38 17.46 19.08
C ILE A 30 -21.80 17.79 17.71
N ILE A 31 -22.60 17.63 16.67
CA ILE A 31 -22.26 18.04 15.30
C ILE A 31 -23.01 19.32 14.97
N GLU A 32 -22.29 20.35 14.57
CA GLU A 32 -22.87 21.59 14.02
C GLU A 32 -22.76 21.54 12.50
N ALA A 33 -23.87 21.24 11.83
CA ALA A 33 -23.94 21.17 10.37
C ALA A 33 -24.39 22.54 9.82
N VAL A 34 -23.49 23.26 9.19
CA VAL A 34 -23.78 24.54 8.52
C VAL A 34 -24.48 24.31 7.19
N ASP A 35 -24.02 23.31 6.44
CA ASP A 35 -24.66 22.78 5.24
C ASP A 35 -25.06 21.33 5.48
N MET A 36 -26.23 21.14 6.01
CA MET A 36 -26.73 19.80 6.35
C MET A 36 -26.97 18.92 5.12
N PRO A 37 -27.63 19.39 4.03
CA PRO A 37 -27.76 18.59 2.82
C PRO A 37 -26.43 18.16 2.23
N GLY A 38 -25.50 19.07 2.05
CA GLY A 38 -24.17 18.75 1.52
C GLY A 38 -23.36 17.81 2.40
N LEU A 39 -23.46 17.94 3.73
CA LEU A 39 -22.83 17.01 4.68
C LEU A 39 -23.39 15.59 4.53
N PHE A 40 -24.72 15.45 4.47
CA PHE A 40 -25.35 14.13 4.32
C PHE A 40 -25.14 13.53 2.93
N GLU A 41 -25.20 14.32 1.87
CA GLU A 41 -24.87 13.87 0.51
C GLU A 41 -23.45 13.31 0.46
N SER A 42 -22.50 13.99 1.10
CA SER A 42 -21.11 13.52 1.17
C SER A 42 -20.92 12.26 2.03
N LEU A 43 -21.80 12.03 3.00
CA LEU A 43 -21.77 10.85 3.86
C LEU A 43 -22.58 9.68 3.29
N SER A 44 -23.61 9.92 2.47
CA SER A 44 -24.54 8.90 1.95
C SER A 44 -24.28 8.49 0.50
N ALA A 45 -23.65 9.34 -0.33
CA ALA A 45 -23.39 9.00 -1.73
C ALA A 45 -22.37 7.87 -1.85
N ASP A 46 -22.83 6.65 -2.10
CA ASP A 46 -22.04 5.43 -2.30
C ASP A 46 -21.02 5.15 -1.17
N ASN A 47 -21.36 5.53 0.06
CA ASN A 47 -20.45 5.38 1.20
C ASN A 47 -20.58 4.00 1.84
N GLU A 48 -19.95 2.99 1.22
CA GLU A 48 -19.90 1.60 1.72
C GLU A 48 -19.39 1.50 3.17
N MET A 49 -18.73 2.54 3.69
CA MET A 49 -18.30 2.61 5.08
C MET A 49 -19.50 2.72 6.03
N ILE A 50 -20.48 3.57 5.71
CA ILE A 50 -21.70 3.75 6.52
C ILE A 50 -22.58 2.49 6.43
N ASP A 51 -22.68 1.90 5.25
CA ASP A 51 -23.40 0.64 5.06
C ASP A 51 -22.77 -0.47 5.92
N GLY A 52 -21.45 -0.61 5.91
CA GLY A 52 -20.73 -1.54 6.78
C GLY A 52 -20.92 -1.28 8.29
N MET A 53 -21.05 -0.02 8.70
CA MET A 53 -21.35 0.35 10.09
C MET A 53 -22.79 -0.01 10.50
N SER A 54 -23.74 0.01 9.58
CA SER A 54 -25.14 -0.35 9.84
C SER A 54 -25.34 -1.82 10.20
N GLU A 55 -24.40 -2.70 9.83
CA GLU A 55 -24.41 -4.10 10.18
C GLU A 55 -23.99 -4.39 11.64
N ILE A 56 -23.40 -3.39 12.33
CA ILE A 56 -23.04 -3.50 13.74
C ILE A 56 -24.26 -3.19 14.60
N PRO A 57 -24.81 -4.15 15.39
CA PRO A 57 -26.06 -3.96 16.11
C PRO A 57 -26.10 -2.74 17.04
N GLU A 58 -24.96 -2.41 17.67
CA GLU A 58 -24.82 -1.27 18.56
C GLU A 58 -24.92 0.07 17.84
N LEU A 59 -24.65 0.11 16.52
CA LEU A 59 -24.67 1.31 15.68
C LEU A 59 -25.94 1.44 14.83
N GLN A 60 -26.76 0.38 14.71
CA GLN A 60 -27.98 0.38 13.87
C GLN A 60 -28.98 1.49 14.25
N GLY A 61 -29.12 1.78 15.53
CA GLY A 61 -29.98 2.87 15.99
C GLY A 61 -29.49 4.26 15.56
N PHE A 62 -28.19 4.42 15.40
CA PHE A 62 -27.55 5.65 14.95
C PHE A 62 -27.65 5.82 13.44
N THR A 63 -27.31 4.79 12.66
CA THR A 63 -27.42 4.82 11.21
C THR A 63 -28.85 5.01 10.73
N GLY A 64 -29.83 4.29 11.33
CA GLY A 64 -31.25 4.48 11.02
C GLY A 64 -31.80 5.87 11.37
N ALA A 65 -31.22 6.55 12.35
CA ALA A 65 -31.60 7.93 12.65
C ALA A 65 -30.97 8.91 11.63
N ILE A 66 -29.78 8.64 11.14
CA ILE A 66 -29.15 9.40 10.05
C ILE A 66 -30.01 9.27 8.79
N ASP A 67 -30.40 8.08 8.40
CA ASP A 67 -31.23 7.82 7.21
C ASP A 67 -32.58 8.56 7.28
N LEU A 68 -33.19 8.59 8.47
CA LEU A 68 -34.45 9.30 8.68
C LEU A 68 -34.28 10.83 8.51
N VAL A 69 -33.21 11.37 9.02
CA VAL A 69 -32.91 12.82 8.92
C VAL A 69 -32.48 13.20 7.52
N ASP A 70 -31.72 12.37 6.86
CA ASP A 70 -31.39 12.54 5.44
C ASP A 70 -32.67 12.60 4.58
N SER A 71 -33.59 11.65 4.80
CA SER A 71 -34.90 11.66 4.15
C SER A 71 -35.72 12.92 4.41
N LEU A 72 -35.57 13.54 5.60
CA LEU A 72 -36.22 14.80 5.95
C LEU A 72 -35.49 16.01 5.38
N ALA A 73 -34.15 16.00 5.37
CA ALA A 73 -33.31 17.10 4.89
C ALA A 73 -33.50 17.38 3.38
N HIS A 74 -33.71 16.34 2.58
CA HIS A 74 -33.95 16.46 1.12
C HIS A 74 -35.38 16.92 0.78
N LYS A 75 -36.28 17.08 1.76
CA LYS A 75 -37.63 17.61 1.50
C LYS A 75 -37.62 19.14 1.49
N ARG A 76 -38.34 19.69 0.52
CA ARG A 76 -38.49 21.15 0.34
C ARG A 76 -39.01 21.85 1.61
N GLU A 77 -39.82 21.16 2.39
CA GLU A 77 -40.44 21.66 3.63
C GLU A 77 -39.39 21.88 4.73
N TYR A 78 -38.32 21.08 4.79
CA TYR A 78 -37.21 21.30 5.72
C TYR A 78 -36.49 22.62 5.48
N GLY A 79 -36.14 22.94 4.23
CA GLY A 79 -35.54 24.21 3.87
C GLY A 79 -36.40 25.41 4.28
N GLN A 80 -37.77 25.25 4.30
CA GLN A 80 -38.68 26.27 4.79
C GLN A 80 -38.64 26.42 6.32
N LEU A 81 -38.42 25.34 7.07
CA LEU A 81 -38.37 25.36 8.53
C LEU A 81 -37.05 25.92 9.06
N ALA A 82 -35.92 25.44 8.57
CA ALA A 82 -34.58 25.81 9.05
C ALA A 82 -34.05 27.10 8.39
N GLY A 83 -34.41 27.39 7.14
CA GLY A 83 -33.75 28.41 6.35
C GLY A 83 -32.26 28.11 6.20
N ASN A 84 -31.40 29.12 6.44
CA ASN A 84 -29.95 29.01 6.41
C ASN A 84 -29.33 28.82 7.82
N ASN A 85 -30.11 28.44 8.81
CA ASN A 85 -29.61 28.25 10.16
C ASN A 85 -28.89 26.89 10.30
N PRO A 86 -27.74 26.84 11.00
CA PRO A 86 -27.06 25.58 11.29
C PRO A 86 -27.97 24.61 12.06
N VAL A 87 -27.79 23.31 11.80
CA VAL A 87 -28.46 22.26 12.55
C VAL A 87 -27.46 21.63 13.52
N LEU A 88 -27.85 21.55 14.77
CA LEU A 88 -27.09 20.86 15.82
C LEU A 88 -27.61 19.44 15.94
N ILE A 89 -26.72 18.45 15.87
CA ILE A 89 -27.04 17.04 16.09
C ILE A 89 -26.26 16.61 17.32
N SER A 90 -26.97 16.37 18.43
CA SER A 90 -26.31 15.87 19.64
C SER A 90 -26.64 14.41 19.88
N ILE A 91 -25.64 13.63 20.31
CA ILE A 91 -25.74 12.21 20.54
C ILE A 91 -25.75 11.96 22.04
N HIS A 92 -26.71 11.15 22.47
CA HIS A 92 -26.98 10.85 23.89
C HIS A 92 -27.04 9.33 24.12
N LEU A 93 -26.63 8.89 25.30
CA LEU A 93 -26.82 7.52 25.75
C LEU A 93 -28.14 7.40 26.56
N LEU A 94 -29.12 6.73 25.99
CA LEU A 94 -30.35 6.44 26.64
C LEU A 94 -30.40 5.02 27.22
N GLY A 95 -30.74 4.90 28.49
CA GLY A 95 -30.74 3.61 29.18
C GLY A 95 -29.34 3.02 29.25
N LYS A 96 -29.23 1.68 29.02
CA LYS A 96 -27.96 0.99 29.17
C LYS A 96 -27.14 0.93 27.88
N ASN A 97 -27.75 0.98 26.67
CA ASN A 97 -27.05 0.56 25.44
C ASN A 97 -27.52 1.29 24.18
N ARG A 98 -28.31 2.37 24.25
CA ARG A 98 -28.86 2.98 23.05
C ARG A 98 -28.33 4.39 22.85
N LEU A 99 -27.49 4.56 21.80
CA LEU A 99 -27.14 5.89 21.30
C LEU A 99 -28.32 6.47 20.53
N THR A 100 -28.72 7.71 20.89
CA THR A 100 -29.90 8.35 20.33
C THR A 100 -29.59 9.81 19.99
N PRO A 101 -29.87 10.28 18.76
CA PRO A 101 -29.67 11.64 18.36
C PRO A 101 -30.81 12.57 18.81
N LEU A 102 -30.44 13.82 19.04
CA LEU A 102 -31.37 14.95 19.14
C LEU A 102 -30.92 16.01 18.13
N PHE A 103 -31.83 16.45 17.29
CA PHE A 103 -31.65 17.51 16.32
C PHE A 103 -32.25 18.79 16.84
N SER A 104 -31.52 19.91 16.74
CA SER A 104 -32.04 21.18 17.09
C SER A 104 -31.53 22.30 16.16
N PHE A 105 -32.40 23.24 15.83
CA PHE A 105 -32.09 24.42 15.02
C PHE A 105 -33.04 25.59 15.29
N ALA A 106 -32.54 26.78 15.01
CA ALA A 106 -33.39 27.96 15.07
C ALA A 106 -34.38 27.94 13.90
N ALA A 107 -35.67 28.11 14.22
CA ALA A 107 -36.68 28.22 13.20
C ALA A 107 -36.56 29.54 12.41
N SER A 108 -36.86 29.51 11.13
CA SER A 108 -36.99 30.74 10.35
C SER A 108 -38.03 31.69 11.00
N PRO A 109 -37.83 33.02 10.96
CA PRO A 109 -38.65 33.98 11.71
C PRO A 109 -40.16 33.94 11.42
N GLU A 110 -40.53 33.39 10.28
CA GLU A 110 -41.92 33.26 9.85
C GLU A 110 -42.61 31.98 10.35
N ILE A 111 -41.82 31.01 10.83
CA ILE A 111 -42.30 29.70 11.27
C ILE A 111 -43.04 29.83 12.61
N ARG A 112 -44.17 29.15 12.73
CA ARG A 112 -44.99 29.03 13.91
C ARG A 112 -45.41 27.58 14.09
N ASP A 113 -45.88 27.20 15.26
CA ASP A 113 -46.34 25.84 15.62
C ASP A 113 -47.31 25.22 14.58
N LYS A 114 -48.21 26.05 13.98
CA LYS A 114 -49.10 25.60 12.90
C LYS A 114 -48.36 25.07 11.67
N HIS A 115 -47.16 25.55 11.37
CA HIS A 115 -46.36 25.08 10.22
C HIS A 115 -45.76 23.71 10.47
N LEU A 116 -45.36 23.40 11.72
CA LEU A 116 -44.96 22.08 12.14
C LEU A 116 -46.07 21.05 11.90
N ARG A 117 -47.31 21.39 12.25
CA ARG A 117 -48.48 20.52 11.99
C ARG A 117 -48.69 20.27 10.51
N SER A 118 -48.62 21.30 9.70
CA SER A 118 -48.79 21.15 8.24
C SER A 118 -47.72 20.22 7.60
N VAL A 119 -46.47 20.25 8.09
CA VAL A 119 -45.42 19.37 7.62
C VAL A 119 -45.70 17.89 8.02
N MET A 120 -46.22 17.66 9.20
CA MET A 120 -46.54 16.29 9.67
C MET A 120 -47.77 15.70 8.95
N GLU A 121 -48.81 16.54 8.69
CA GLU A 121 -50.01 16.17 7.98
C GLU A 121 -49.70 15.73 6.52
N GLY A 122 -48.62 16.19 5.96
CA GLY A 122 -48.17 15.84 4.60
C GLY A 122 -47.38 14.53 4.44
N VAL A 123 -47.12 13.78 5.53
CA VAL A 123 -46.30 12.56 5.49
C VAL A 123 -47.18 11.31 5.31
N PRO A 124 -47.20 10.66 4.14
CA PRO A 124 -48.06 9.48 3.90
C PRO A 124 -47.65 8.31 4.80
N GLY A 125 -48.67 7.60 5.37
CA GLY A 125 -48.48 6.43 6.23
C GLY A 125 -48.12 6.73 7.68
N TYR A 126 -48.16 8.01 8.05
CA TYR A 126 -47.93 8.44 9.43
C TYR A 126 -49.05 9.33 9.93
N ARG A 127 -49.38 9.21 11.21
CA ARG A 127 -50.27 10.11 11.94
C ARG A 127 -49.57 10.75 13.10
N TYR A 128 -50.00 11.88 13.61
CA TYR A 128 -49.38 12.49 14.79
C TYR A 128 -50.34 12.53 15.98
N ILE A 129 -49.78 12.49 17.19
CA ILE A 129 -50.47 12.66 18.47
C ILE A 129 -49.87 13.89 19.13
N GLN A 130 -50.70 14.85 19.48
CA GLN A 130 -50.26 16.04 20.22
C GLN A 130 -50.35 15.77 21.73
N LYS A 131 -49.25 16.08 22.43
CA LYS A 131 -49.15 16.10 23.89
C LYS A 131 -48.66 17.47 24.35
N GLU A 132 -48.87 17.81 25.60
CA GLU A 132 -48.35 19.02 26.21
C GLU A 132 -47.31 18.67 27.27
N TYR A 133 -46.16 19.36 27.27
CA TYR A 133 -45.11 19.24 28.27
C TYR A 133 -44.54 20.60 28.63
N GLN A 134 -44.67 21.02 29.92
CA GLN A 134 -44.26 22.33 30.43
C GLN A 134 -44.75 23.55 29.58
N GLY A 135 -45.99 23.50 29.15
CA GLY A 135 -46.57 24.57 28.29
C GLY A 135 -46.19 24.55 26.81
N SER A 136 -45.42 23.56 26.38
CA SER A 136 -45.01 23.40 24.98
C SER A 136 -45.72 22.19 24.37
N ASN A 137 -46.15 22.32 23.09
CA ASN A 137 -46.72 21.22 22.33
C ASN A 137 -45.62 20.25 21.89
N VAL A 138 -45.76 18.98 22.21
CA VAL A 138 -44.92 17.89 21.71
C VAL A 138 -45.74 17.03 20.76
N TYR A 139 -45.25 16.89 19.54
CA TYR A 139 -45.86 16.06 18.49
C TYR A 139 -45.17 14.72 18.39
N GLU A 140 -45.91 13.64 18.59
CA GLU A 140 -45.46 12.28 18.41
C GLU A 140 -45.94 11.75 17.07
N VAL A 141 -45.00 11.43 16.18
CA VAL A 141 -45.26 10.87 14.84
C VAL A 141 -45.29 9.34 14.95
N VAL A 142 -46.41 8.75 14.59
CA VAL A 142 -46.71 7.32 14.76
C VAL A 142 -46.95 6.70 13.40
N LYS A 143 -46.32 5.57 13.14
CA LYS A 143 -46.52 4.81 11.89
C LYS A 143 -47.89 4.16 11.91
N GLU A 144 -48.72 4.41 10.91
CA GLU A 144 -50.10 3.91 10.87
C GLU A 144 -50.20 2.40 10.82
N THR A 145 -49.26 1.71 10.17
CA THR A 145 -49.26 0.27 9.98
C THR A 145 -48.91 -0.52 11.25
N THR A 146 -48.00 0.01 12.10
CA THR A 146 -47.47 -0.70 13.28
C THR A 146 -47.93 -0.07 14.57
N GLY A 147 -48.35 1.19 14.55
CA GLY A 147 -48.69 1.95 15.78
C GLY A 147 -47.45 2.38 16.59
N GLU A 148 -46.23 2.16 16.06
CA GLU A 148 -44.98 2.51 16.73
C GLU A 148 -44.64 3.98 16.53
N SER A 149 -44.12 4.61 17.61
CA SER A 149 -43.63 5.98 17.58
C SER A 149 -42.31 6.03 16.83
N SER A 150 -42.23 6.84 15.78
CA SER A 150 -41.04 6.97 14.95
C SER A 150 -40.24 8.23 15.30
N LEU A 151 -40.93 9.33 15.69
CA LEU A 151 -40.31 10.63 15.91
C LEU A 151 -41.12 11.49 16.87
N PHE A 152 -40.41 12.30 17.65
CA PHE A 152 -40.98 13.34 18.51
C PHE A 152 -40.43 14.69 18.09
N LEU A 153 -41.26 15.72 18.01
CA LEU A 153 -40.81 17.09 17.69
C LEU A 153 -41.61 18.15 18.44
N THR A 154 -40.96 19.27 18.68
CA THR A 154 -41.53 20.43 19.34
C THR A 154 -40.90 21.72 18.84
N MET A 155 -41.54 22.85 19.13
CA MET A 155 -40.92 24.19 18.97
C MET A 155 -41.04 24.98 20.27
N VAL A 156 -39.89 25.37 20.84
CA VAL A 156 -39.81 26.10 22.12
C VAL A 156 -38.99 27.37 21.92
N LYS A 157 -39.56 28.52 22.25
CA LYS A 157 -38.87 29.83 22.12
C LYS A 157 -38.16 30.03 20.77
N GLY A 158 -38.76 29.52 19.68
CA GLY A 158 -38.24 29.65 18.34
C GLY A 158 -37.15 28.60 17.95
N VAL A 159 -36.88 27.63 18.81
CA VAL A 159 -36.01 26.47 18.53
C VAL A 159 -36.87 25.23 18.22
N ILE A 160 -36.62 24.62 17.11
CA ILE A 160 -37.20 23.28 16.74
C ILE A 160 -36.29 22.20 17.28
N ILE A 161 -36.90 21.22 17.96
CA ILE A 161 -36.22 20.06 18.56
C ILE A 161 -36.87 18.78 18.00
N ILE A 162 -36.06 17.85 17.52
CA ILE A 162 -36.50 16.61 16.90
C ILE A 162 -35.67 15.45 17.45
N SER A 163 -36.32 14.36 17.85
CA SER A 163 -35.61 13.12 18.27
C SER A 163 -36.53 11.91 18.10
N PRO A 164 -35.97 10.70 17.82
CA PRO A 164 -36.69 9.44 17.95
C PRO A 164 -37.05 9.10 19.40
N SER A 165 -36.68 9.92 20.38
CA SER A 165 -36.96 9.75 21.80
C SER A 165 -37.73 10.95 22.38
N GLY A 166 -38.96 10.72 22.86
CA GLY A 166 -39.75 11.75 23.56
C GLY A 166 -39.06 12.24 24.84
N LEU A 167 -38.28 11.38 25.53
CA LEU A 167 -37.53 11.78 26.72
C LEU A 167 -36.44 12.83 26.42
N LEU A 168 -35.79 12.73 25.25
CA LEU A 168 -34.80 13.72 24.82
C LEU A 168 -35.45 15.04 24.43
N VAL A 169 -36.58 15.00 23.73
CA VAL A 169 -37.36 16.20 23.41
C VAL A 169 -37.80 16.91 24.68
N GLU A 170 -38.34 16.17 25.68
CA GLU A 170 -38.72 16.74 26.99
C GLU A 170 -37.51 17.31 27.73
N ALA A 171 -36.36 16.63 27.68
CA ALA A 171 -35.11 17.12 28.26
C ALA A 171 -34.64 18.42 27.60
N GLY A 172 -34.76 18.53 26.27
CA GLY A 172 -34.45 19.77 25.53
C GLY A 172 -35.37 20.92 25.90
N ILE A 173 -36.69 20.66 26.09
CA ILE A 173 -37.63 21.64 26.59
C ILE A 173 -37.20 22.17 27.97
N ARG A 174 -36.92 21.22 28.90
CA ARG A 174 -36.48 21.58 30.27
C ARG A 174 -35.22 22.42 30.27
N GLN A 175 -34.26 22.08 29.36
CA GLN A 175 -32.99 22.78 29.23
C GLN A 175 -33.21 24.25 28.87
N ILE A 176 -34.04 24.53 27.84
CA ILE A 176 -34.39 25.90 27.42
C ILE A 176 -35.16 26.66 28.52
N GLU A 177 -36.11 26.00 29.18
CA GLU A 177 -36.91 26.66 30.21
C GLU A 177 -36.12 26.96 31.50
N GLN A 178 -35.08 26.19 31.79
CA GLN A 178 -34.14 26.40 32.89
C GLN A 178 -32.98 27.37 32.52
N GLU A 179 -32.95 27.88 31.31
CA GLU A 179 -31.89 28.76 30.80
C GLU A 179 -30.50 28.19 30.95
N LYS A 180 -30.35 26.83 30.85
CA LYS A 180 -29.07 26.15 30.86
C LYS A 180 -28.58 25.99 29.43
N ASP A 181 -27.26 26.14 29.24
CA ASP A 181 -26.65 26.00 27.90
C ASP A 181 -25.50 25.02 27.96
N ILE A 182 -25.40 24.15 26.97
CA ILE A 182 -24.29 23.16 26.89
C ILE A 182 -22.94 23.87 26.78
N ARG A 183 -22.90 25.09 26.28
CA ARG A 183 -21.71 25.93 26.18
C ARG A 183 -21.14 26.37 27.53
N ASP A 184 -21.95 26.27 28.61
CA ASP A 184 -21.49 26.57 29.98
C ASP A 184 -20.58 25.46 30.53
N ARG A 185 -20.44 24.33 29.79
CA ARG A 185 -19.50 23.24 30.15
C ARG A 185 -18.05 23.75 30.09
N PRO A 186 -17.20 23.29 31.04
CA PRO A 186 -15.79 23.67 31.06
C PRO A 186 -15.10 23.42 29.72
N GLY A 187 -14.35 24.40 29.23
CA GLY A 187 -13.58 24.32 28.02
C GLY A 187 -14.35 24.51 26.71
N PHE A 188 -15.70 24.39 26.70
CA PHE A 188 -16.48 24.46 25.46
C PHE A 188 -16.32 25.84 24.76
N ILE A 189 -16.51 26.96 25.48
CA ILE A 189 -16.35 28.30 24.88
C ILE A 189 -14.94 28.50 24.34
N SER A 190 -13.91 27.92 24.96
CA SER A 190 -12.53 28.09 24.55
C SER A 190 -12.28 27.46 23.18
N VAL A 191 -12.68 26.22 22.99
CA VAL A 191 -12.53 25.50 21.71
C VAL A 191 -13.45 26.09 20.64
N ALA A 192 -14.70 26.42 20.99
CA ALA A 192 -15.64 27.04 20.07
C ALA A 192 -15.18 28.44 19.57
N SER A 193 -14.43 29.17 20.39
CA SER A 193 -13.86 30.51 20.03
C SER A 193 -12.66 30.36 19.11
N ALA A 194 -11.96 29.24 19.13
CA ALA A 194 -10.80 28.91 18.28
C ALA A 194 -11.21 28.29 16.94
N ALA A 195 -12.44 27.76 16.86
CA ALA A 195 -13.00 27.07 15.70
C ALA A 195 -13.19 27.96 14.46
N GLY A 196 -13.18 27.40 13.29
CA GLY A 196 -13.56 28.02 12.02
C GLY A 196 -15.01 28.57 12.06
N LYS A 197 -15.36 29.56 11.24
CA LYS A 197 -16.68 30.18 11.32
C LYS A 197 -17.73 29.58 10.39
N ASN A 198 -17.31 28.96 9.30
CA ASN A 198 -18.19 28.53 8.20
C ASN A 198 -18.10 27.04 7.89
N GLU A 199 -17.43 26.25 8.74
CA GLU A 199 -17.21 24.82 8.53
C GLU A 199 -18.19 24.00 9.36
N ASN A 200 -18.48 22.78 8.93
CA ASN A 200 -19.17 21.79 9.75
C ASN A 200 -18.24 21.36 10.89
N LYS A 201 -18.76 21.27 12.11
CA LYS A 201 -17.96 21.01 13.31
C LYS A 201 -18.44 19.84 14.13
N VAL A 202 -17.51 19.23 14.84
CA VAL A 202 -17.81 18.22 15.86
C VAL A 202 -17.22 18.66 17.19
N TYR A 203 -18.06 18.68 18.23
CA TYR A 203 -17.62 18.83 19.62
C TYR A 203 -17.69 17.47 20.30
N ILE A 204 -16.66 17.09 21.04
CA ILE A 204 -16.60 15.89 21.86
C ILE A 204 -16.41 16.29 23.31
N LEU A 205 -17.33 15.84 24.16
CA LEU A 205 -17.29 16.04 25.61
C LEU A 205 -16.78 14.75 26.25
N PHE A 206 -15.52 14.76 26.70
CA PHE A 206 -14.82 13.55 27.14
C PHE A 206 -15.51 12.82 28.30
N ASP A 207 -16.09 13.55 29.27
CA ASP A 207 -16.85 12.98 30.39
C ASP A 207 -18.01 12.09 29.94
N ASN A 208 -18.72 12.52 28.89
CA ASN A 208 -19.90 11.82 28.41
C ASN A 208 -19.57 10.78 27.34
N VAL A 209 -18.58 11.04 26.46
CA VAL A 209 -18.18 10.07 25.43
C VAL A 209 -17.54 8.82 26.04
N ALA A 210 -16.97 8.92 27.23
CA ALA A 210 -16.50 7.77 28.00
C ALA A 210 -17.56 6.68 28.17
N LYS A 211 -18.83 7.10 28.38
CA LYS A 211 -19.97 6.20 28.48
C LYS A 211 -20.26 5.47 27.16
N PHE A 212 -20.03 6.13 26.01
CA PHE A 212 -20.21 5.52 24.69
C PHE A 212 -19.14 4.46 24.45
N VAL A 213 -17.89 4.77 24.81
CA VAL A 213 -16.77 3.80 24.68
C VAL A 213 -17.00 2.58 25.54
N SER A 214 -17.61 2.73 26.73
CA SER A 214 -17.95 1.57 27.60
C SER A 214 -18.98 0.63 26.97
N LEU A 215 -19.78 1.10 25.98
CA LEU A 215 -20.66 0.22 25.21
C LEU A 215 -19.89 -0.73 24.29
N LEU A 216 -18.72 -0.33 23.84
CA LEU A 216 -17.90 -1.04 22.87
C LEU A 216 -16.87 -1.95 23.56
N THR A 217 -16.41 -1.58 24.76
CA THR A 217 -15.37 -2.31 25.48
C THR A 217 -15.91 -3.53 26.24
N GLY A 218 -15.10 -4.61 26.29
CA GLY A 218 -15.38 -5.79 27.09
C GLY A 218 -15.13 -5.55 28.61
N SER A 219 -15.70 -6.39 29.42
CA SER A 219 -15.62 -6.29 30.91
C SER A 219 -14.19 -6.30 31.46
N LEU A 220 -13.24 -6.89 30.76
CA LEU A 220 -11.82 -6.90 31.14
C LEU A 220 -11.11 -5.54 30.93
N ASN A 221 -11.72 -4.60 30.20
CA ASN A 221 -11.17 -3.29 29.84
C ASN A 221 -12.06 -2.11 30.24
N GLU A 222 -12.89 -2.26 31.25
CA GLU A 222 -13.67 -1.15 31.85
C GLU A 222 -12.76 0.03 32.25
N GLY A 223 -11.48 -0.24 32.58
CA GLY A 223 -10.48 0.77 32.85
C GLY A 223 -10.17 1.67 31.66
N LEU A 224 -10.32 1.21 30.39
CA LEU A 224 -10.05 2.07 29.22
C LEU A 224 -11.04 3.24 29.16
N ALA A 225 -12.32 2.98 29.36
CA ALA A 225 -13.35 4.01 29.37
C ALA A 225 -13.17 5.02 30.53
N SER A 226 -12.63 4.58 31.68
CA SER A 226 -12.39 5.45 32.83
C SER A 226 -11.25 6.46 32.64
N TYR A 227 -10.32 6.21 31.71
CA TYR A 227 -9.23 7.15 31.38
C TYR A 227 -9.66 8.29 30.44
N ILE A 228 -10.80 8.13 29.75
CA ILE A 228 -11.23 9.13 28.74
C ILE A 228 -11.54 10.51 29.36
N PRO A 229 -12.25 10.60 30.47
CA PRO A 229 -12.49 11.88 31.16
C PRO A 229 -11.21 12.57 31.62
N ASP A 230 -10.18 11.77 31.94
CA ASP A 230 -8.88 12.29 32.39
C ASP A 230 -8.02 12.85 31.23
N LEU A 231 -8.40 12.62 29.97
CA LEU A 231 -7.65 13.13 28.82
C LEU A 231 -7.74 14.64 28.68
N ALA A 232 -8.95 15.15 28.63
CA ALA A 232 -9.27 16.56 28.42
C ALA A 232 -10.76 16.81 28.75
N SER A 233 -11.19 18.09 28.80
CA SER A 233 -12.61 18.42 29.00
C SER A 233 -13.43 18.37 27.70
N CYS A 234 -12.96 19.06 26.67
CA CYS A 234 -13.67 19.24 25.41
C CYS A 234 -12.70 19.30 24.23
N LEU A 235 -13.13 18.73 23.10
CA LEU A 235 -12.47 18.82 21.80
C LEU A 235 -13.47 19.42 20.80
N GLU A 236 -12.98 20.27 19.93
CA GLU A 236 -13.69 20.75 18.74
C GLU A 236 -12.86 20.42 17.50
N THR A 237 -13.53 20.02 16.40
CA THR A 237 -12.90 19.79 15.11
C THR A 237 -13.78 20.24 13.97
N ASP A 238 -13.20 20.95 13.00
CA ASP A 238 -13.78 21.17 11.68
C ASP A 238 -13.73 19.88 10.85
N ILE A 239 -14.74 19.63 10.00
CA ILE A 239 -14.84 18.45 9.14
C ILE A 239 -14.57 18.83 7.69
N TYR A 240 -13.63 18.11 7.05
CA TYR A 240 -13.30 18.23 5.64
C TYR A 240 -13.51 16.89 4.95
N LEU A 241 -14.44 16.84 4.00
CA LEU A 241 -14.77 15.65 3.23
C LEU A 241 -14.18 15.79 1.82
N ASN A 242 -13.31 14.87 1.43
CA ASN A 242 -12.80 14.73 0.08
C ASN A 242 -13.30 13.40 -0.50
N LYS A 243 -13.16 13.23 -1.82
CA LYS A 243 -13.63 12.00 -2.50
C LYS A 243 -13.10 10.70 -1.88
N ASN A 244 -11.87 10.69 -1.41
CA ASN A 244 -11.18 9.49 -0.88
C ASN A 244 -10.61 9.68 0.52
N SER A 245 -10.89 10.80 1.18
CA SER A 245 -10.40 11.05 2.53
C SER A 245 -11.38 11.90 3.33
N PHE A 246 -11.42 11.60 4.61
CA PHE A 246 -12.15 12.34 5.62
C PHE A 246 -11.14 12.91 6.61
N VAL A 247 -11.08 14.22 6.77
CA VAL A 247 -10.15 14.88 7.67
C VAL A 247 -10.93 15.73 8.68
N MET A 248 -10.57 15.57 9.95
CA MET A 248 -11.05 16.39 11.05
C MET A 248 -9.87 17.09 11.70
N SER A 249 -9.95 18.40 11.90
CA SER A 249 -8.88 19.15 12.56
C SER A 249 -9.41 20.28 13.42
N GLY A 250 -8.83 20.47 14.61
CA GLY A 250 -9.31 21.47 15.55
C GLY A 250 -8.58 21.46 16.88
N TYR A 251 -9.24 21.91 17.95
CA TYR A 251 -8.59 22.21 19.20
C TYR A 251 -9.12 21.38 20.37
N ILE A 252 -8.21 20.97 21.26
CA ILE A 252 -8.52 20.31 22.52
C ILE A 252 -8.22 21.28 23.68
N GLU A 253 -9.19 21.42 24.58
CA GLU A 253 -9.01 22.18 25.81
C GLU A 253 -8.19 21.38 26.84
N THR A 254 -7.06 21.92 27.24
CA THR A 254 -6.09 21.24 28.12
C THR A 254 -5.55 22.11 29.25
N ARG A 255 -6.25 23.20 29.61
CA ARG A 255 -5.78 24.13 30.67
C ARG A 255 -5.91 23.56 32.09
N ASP A 256 -6.73 22.54 32.29
CA ASP A 256 -6.84 21.88 33.58
C ASP A 256 -5.61 20.98 33.83
N THR A 257 -4.90 21.27 34.93
CA THR A 257 -3.72 20.52 35.35
C THR A 257 -3.99 19.06 35.75
N GLY A 258 -5.25 18.70 35.99
CA GLY A 258 -5.68 17.34 36.26
C GLY A 258 -5.72 16.46 35.03
N HIS A 259 -5.77 17.04 33.83
CA HIS A 259 -5.86 16.28 32.60
C HIS A 259 -4.51 15.77 32.11
N ILE A 260 -4.50 14.57 31.53
CA ILE A 260 -3.29 13.91 30.99
C ILE A 260 -2.67 14.77 29.89
N LEU A 261 -3.48 15.32 29.00
CA LEU A 261 -3.00 16.12 27.87
C LEU A 261 -2.46 17.50 28.25
N TYR A 262 -2.63 17.94 29.51
CA TYR A 262 -2.06 19.17 30.02
C TYR A 262 -0.56 19.28 29.80
N ASN A 263 0.17 18.22 30.05
CA ASN A 263 1.63 18.20 29.93
C ASN A 263 2.12 18.22 28.47
N TYR A 264 1.27 17.80 27.52
CA TYR A 264 1.62 17.74 26.10
C TYR A 264 1.51 19.11 25.41
N ARG A 265 0.82 20.07 26.00
CA ARG A 265 0.66 21.44 25.47
C ARG A 265 1.98 22.21 25.42
N PHE A 266 2.99 21.79 26.15
CA PHE A 266 4.34 22.41 26.17
C PHE A 266 5.35 21.70 25.27
N GLN A 267 4.94 20.67 24.57
CA GLN A 267 5.82 19.86 23.72
C GLN A 267 6.01 20.57 22.38
N GLU A 268 7.27 20.85 22.01
CA GLU A 268 7.57 21.43 20.71
C GLU A 268 7.29 20.45 19.58
N PRO A 269 6.52 20.86 18.56
CA PRO A 269 6.26 20.02 17.39
C PRO A 269 7.55 19.77 16.62
N GLY A 270 7.80 18.52 16.24
CA GLY A 270 8.96 18.14 15.45
C GLY A 270 8.57 17.23 14.26
N SER A 271 9.43 17.22 13.24
CA SER A 271 9.40 16.16 12.24
C SER A 271 9.96 14.88 12.85
N TYR A 272 9.41 13.76 12.44
CA TYR A 272 9.90 12.43 12.81
C TYR A 272 10.77 11.85 11.71
N ASP A 273 11.79 11.09 12.12
CA ASP A 273 12.68 10.36 11.22
C ASP A 273 12.59 8.83 11.44
N ILE A 274 12.10 8.43 12.60
CA ILE A 274 12.02 7.03 13.03
C ILE A 274 11.05 6.20 12.16
N TYR A 275 10.06 6.80 11.49
CA TYR A 275 9.12 6.11 10.60
C TYR A 275 9.82 5.43 9.42
N ARG A 276 11.03 5.91 9.04
CA ARG A 276 11.85 5.31 7.98
C ARG A 276 12.26 3.88 8.28
N TYR A 277 12.26 3.50 9.55
CA TYR A 277 12.62 2.17 10.02
C TYR A 277 11.40 1.29 10.33
N ILE A 278 10.19 1.86 10.36
CA ILE A 278 8.98 1.10 10.64
C ILE A 278 8.63 0.24 9.41
N PRO A 279 8.53 -1.10 9.55
CA PRO A 279 8.13 -1.96 8.45
C PRO A 279 6.79 -1.57 7.82
N ALA A 280 6.67 -1.62 6.51
CA ALA A 280 5.42 -1.37 5.79
C ALA A 280 4.28 -2.32 6.21
N SER A 281 4.64 -3.50 6.77
CA SER A 281 3.68 -4.46 7.34
C SER A 281 3.14 -4.08 8.72
N ALA A 282 3.45 -2.89 9.26
CA ALA A 282 2.91 -2.43 10.52
C ALA A 282 1.40 -2.24 10.43
N ALA A 283 0.66 -2.95 11.29
CA ALA A 283 -0.79 -2.78 11.41
C ALA A 283 -1.15 -1.49 12.19
N MET A 284 -0.29 -1.10 13.12
CA MET A 284 -0.46 0.08 13.95
C MET A 284 0.90 0.57 14.44
N PHE A 285 1.06 1.86 14.56
CA PHE A 285 2.17 2.45 15.31
C PHE A 285 1.78 3.75 16.01
N GLU A 286 2.59 4.08 17.00
CA GLU A 286 2.54 5.36 17.70
C GLU A 286 3.96 5.93 17.74
N ILE A 287 4.12 7.20 17.40
CA ILE A 287 5.39 7.93 17.49
C ILE A 287 5.24 9.08 18.46
N MET A 288 6.23 9.25 19.30
CA MET A 288 6.29 10.35 20.26
C MET A 288 7.72 10.91 20.33
N LYS A 289 7.83 12.21 20.57
CA LYS A 289 9.10 12.86 20.86
C LYS A 289 9.04 13.41 22.28
N LYS A 290 9.85 12.87 23.18
CA LYS A 290 9.93 13.31 24.57
C LYS A 290 11.05 14.35 24.73
N SER A 291 10.77 15.46 25.42
CA SER A 291 11.85 16.37 25.82
C SER A 291 12.85 15.63 26.72
N VAL A 292 14.13 15.75 26.40
CA VAL A 292 15.21 15.17 27.21
C VAL A 292 15.24 15.91 28.56
N GLY A 293 14.65 15.31 29.60
CA GLY A 293 14.53 15.95 30.93
C GLY A 293 13.35 15.45 31.79
N GLY A 294 12.47 14.61 31.24
CA GLY A 294 11.34 14.05 31.98
C GLY A 294 11.74 13.00 33.02
N GLN A 295 10.86 12.75 34.01
CA GLN A 295 11.03 11.87 35.15
C GLN A 295 11.93 10.65 34.91
N VAL A 296 13.04 10.61 35.63
CA VAL A 296 13.92 9.44 35.66
C VAL A 296 13.19 8.35 36.45
N VAL A 297 12.75 7.33 35.72
CA VAL A 297 12.27 6.10 36.36
C VAL A 297 13.46 5.48 37.08
N THR A 298 13.46 5.56 38.42
CA THR A 298 14.50 4.95 39.24
C THR A 298 14.35 3.43 39.20
N THR A 299 15.26 2.78 38.47
CA THR A 299 15.40 1.32 38.48
C THR A 299 16.29 0.89 39.64
N THR A 300 15.88 -0.09 40.39
CA THR A 300 16.60 -0.66 41.52
C THR A 300 17.41 -1.92 41.17
N ASN A 301 17.54 -2.27 39.90
CA ASN A 301 18.09 -3.54 39.45
C ASN A 301 19.50 -3.39 38.83
N ASP A 302 20.23 -4.50 38.78
CA ASP A 302 21.56 -4.66 38.15
C ASP A 302 21.63 -4.25 36.67
N THR A 303 20.49 -3.99 36.02
CA THR A 303 20.35 -3.51 34.61
C THR A 303 20.46 -2.00 34.46
N ARG A 304 20.60 -1.23 35.55
CA ARG A 304 20.64 0.24 35.54
C ARG A 304 21.72 0.78 34.60
N TYR A 305 22.90 0.18 34.59
CA TYR A 305 24.02 0.63 33.75
C TYR A 305 23.71 0.51 32.28
N ILE A 306 22.99 -0.53 31.87
CA ILE A 306 22.53 -0.73 30.48
C ILE A 306 21.56 0.38 30.07
N SER A 307 20.58 0.69 30.92
CA SER A 307 19.62 1.75 30.62
C SER A 307 20.25 3.15 30.64
N ASP A 308 21.24 3.40 31.50
CA ASP A 308 21.90 4.70 31.61
C ASP A 308 22.76 5.01 30.36
N ILE A 309 23.44 4.01 29.77
CA ILE A 309 24.14 4.14 28.48
C ILE A 309 23.19 4.56 27.38
N LEU A 310 22.06 3.90 27.30
CA LEU A 310 21.04 4.16 26.26
C LEU A 310 20.39 5.53 26.46
N LYS A 311 20.02 5.89 27.70
CA LYS A 311 19.46 7.23 28.03
C LYS A 311 20.39 8.37 27.64
N ALA A 312 21.69 8.22 27.82
CA ALA A 312 22.68 9.22 27.47
C ALA A 312 22.79 9.50 25.96
N ARG A 313 22.35 8.54 25.14
CA ARG A 313 22.40 8.62 23.66
C ARG A 313 21.03 8.75 23.02
N PHE A 314 19.96 8.61 23.76
CA PHE A 314 18.61 8.72 23.29
C PHE A 314 18.27 10.15 22.86
N THR A 315 17.70 10.31 21.65
CA THR A 315 17.34 11.61 21.08
C THR A 315 16.00 12.16 21.58
N GLY A 316 15.22 11.33 22.28
CA GLY A 316 13.84 11.61 22.68
C GLY A 316 12.81 11.07 21.69
N GLU A 317 13.20 10.70 20.45
CA GLU A 317 12.29 10.17 19.44
C GLU A 317 12.13 8.65 19.58
N MET A 318 10.89 8.20 19.70
CA MET A 318 10.54 6.81 19.92
C MET A 318 9.26 6.42 19.20
N ALA A 319 9.16 5.12 18.86
CA ALA A 319 7.97 4.55 18.26
C ALA A 319 7.59 3.24 18.97
N ARG A 320 6.29 2.98 19.08
CA ARG A 320 5.71 1.69 19.45
C ARG A 320 5.01 1.13 18.21
N VAL A 321 5.35 -0.09 17.81
CA VAL A 321 4.94 -0.68 16.54
C VAL A 321 4.30 -2.05 16.79
N TYR A 322 3.18 -2.30 16.13
CA TYR A 322 2.48 -3.57 16.12
C TYR A 322 2.46 -4.11 14.68
N LEU A 323 3.10 -5.26 14.47
CA LEU A 323 3.15 -5.88 13.14
C LEU A 323 1.91 -6.74 12.89
N GLY A 324 1.33 -6.64 11.70
CA GLY A 324 0.16 -7.40 11.28
C GLY A 324 0.48 -8.84 10.87
N ILE A 325 0.97 -9.68 11.79
CA ILE A 325 1.30 -11.09 11.51
C ILE A 325 0.15 -11.98 11.97
N LYS A 326 -0.44 -12.75 11.04
CA LYS A 326 -1.52 -13.71 11.35
C LYS A 326 -0.99 -14.92 12.11
N GLY A 327 -1.74 -15.38 13.11
CA GLY A 327 -1.52 -16.67 13.77
C GLY A 327 -0.40 -16.74 14.81
N GLN A 328 0.21 -15.62 15.19
CA GLN A 328 1.17 -15.54 16.29
C GLN A 328 0.53 -14.91 17.54
N ASP A 329 1.13 -15.18 18.69
CA ASP A 329 0.76 -14.53 19.96
C ASP A 329 0.87 -13.01 19.81
N LYS A 330 -0.16 -12.27 20.24
CA LYS A 330 -0.25 -10.80 20.17
C LYS A 330 0.92 -10.11 20.83
N GLU A 331 1.47 -10.68 21.90
CA GLU A 331 2.67 -10.16 22.58
C GLU A 331 3.94 -10.27 21.72
N MET A 332 4.02 -11.26 20.83
CA MET A 332 5.19 -11.46 19.96
C MET A 332 5.29 -10.46 18.81
N ASN A 333 4.22 -9.70 18.51
CA ASN A 333 4.17 -8.81 17.37
C ASN A 333 4.49 -7.36 17.72
N LYS A 334 4.94 -7.09 18.93
CA LYS A 334 5.20 -5.73 19.42
C LYS A 334 6.69 -5.39 19.37
N LEU A 335 7.00 -4.17 18.93
CA LEU A 335 8.34 -3.58 18.93
C LEU A 335 8.30 -2.17 19.53
N MET A 336 9.39 -1.76 20.17
CA MET A 336 9.69 -0.35 20.40
C MET A 336 11.01 0.02 19.72
N LEU A 337 11.01 1.18 19.11
CA LEU A 337 12.14 1.78 18.43
C LEU A 337 12.56 3.04 19.21
N PHE A 338 13.86 3.23 19.38
CA PHE A 338 14.46 4.39 20.04
C PHE A 338 15.55 4.97 19.14
N LYS A 339 15.41 6.22 18.74
CA LYS A 339 16.43 6.90 17.94
C LYS A 339 17.62 7.26 18.80
N LEU A 340 18.83 6.89 18.39
CA LEU A 340 20.07 7.09 19.12
C LEU A 340 21.04 8.01 18.38
N ARG A 341 21.98 8.60 19.11
CA ARG A 341 23.15 9.28 18.57
C ARG A 341 24.37 8.37 18.71
N GLY A 342 25.09 8.11 17.61
CA GLY A 342 26.31 7.30 17.63
C GLY A 342 26.05 5.83 17.97
N SER A 343 25.20 5.18 17.20
CA SER A 343 24.68 3.83 17.43
C SER A 343 25.77 2.77 17.58
N ASN A 344 26.80 2.74 16.72
CA ASN A 344 27.87 1.73 16.79
C ASN A 344 28.64 1.75 18.13
N ALA A 345 29.06 2.93 18.56
CA ALA A 345 29.73 3.07 19.85
C ALA A 345 28.80 2.76 21.03
N THR A 346 27.51 3.03 20.87
CA THR A 346 26.48 2.71 21.86
C THR A 346 26.26 1.20 21.93
N GLU A 347 26.21 0.51 20.80
CA GLU A 347 26.10 -0.95 20.74
C GLU A 347 27.28 -1.64 21.39
N GLU A 348 28.50 -1.17 21.13
CA GLU A 348 29.72 -1.71 21.75
C GLU A 348 29.69 -1.57 23.29
N ALA A 349 29.35 -0.36 23.79
CA ALA A 349 29.22 -0.12 25.22
C ALA A 349 28.09 -0.97 25.84
N PHE A 350 26.94 -1.04 25.20
CA PHE A 350 25.79 -1.88 25.60
C PHE A 350 26.19 -3.37 25.67
N ALA A 351 26.82 -3.88 24.62
CA ALA A 351 27.28 -5.27 24.55
C ALA A 351 28.34 -5.58 25.64
N GLY A 352 29.20 -4.62 25.96
CA GLY A 352 30.18 -4.71 27.02
C GLY A 352 29.55 -4.89 28.40
N GLU A 353 28.59 -4.02 28.76
CA GLU A 353 27.88 -4.11 30.05
C GLU A 353 26.99 -5.37 30.13
N LEU A 354 26.28 -5.70 29.05
CA LEU A 354 25.48 -6.93 28.95
C LEU A 354 26.38 -8.16 29.16
N GLY A 355 27.57 -8.15 28.55
CA GLY A 355 28.56 -9.22 28.72
C GLY A 355 29.11 -9.32 30.16
N GLN A 356 29.28 -8.19 30.88
CA GLN A 356 29.67 -8.19 32.31
C GLN A 356 28.57 -8.77 33.18
N TYR A 357 27.30 -8.41 32.91
CA TYR A 357 26.13 -8.97 33.61
C TYR A 357 26.09 -10.49 33.46
N TYR A 358 26.07 -11.02 32.21
CA TYR A 358 25.94 -12.45 31.98
C TYR A 358 27.13 -13.28 32.42
N ARG A 359 28.35 -12.69 32.44
CA ARG A 359 29.53 -13.34 33.04
C ARG A 359 29.37 -13.54 34.55
N ARG A 360 28.79 -12.56 35.28
CA ARG A 360 28.45 -12.70 36.69
C ARG A 360 27.44 -13.80 36.95
N GLU A 361 26.51 -13.96 36.08
CA GLU A 361 25.47 -15.00 36.10
C GLU A 361 25.96 -16.37 35.57
N GLY A 362 27.23 -16.50 35.13
CA GLY A 362 27.79 -17.73 34.58
C GLY A 362 27.17 -18.18 33.26
N VAL A 363 26.60 -17.26 32.46
CA VAL A 363 25.96 -17.52 31.17
C VAL A 363 26.95 -17.30 30.04
N SER A 364 27.08 -18.30 29.14
CA SER A 364 27.95 -18.20 27.96
C SER A 364 27.41 -17.24 26.89
N THR A 365 28.33 -16.65 26.10
CA THR A 365 27.98 -15.60 25.10
C THR A 365 26.94 -16.05 24.07
N ASP A 366 26.99 -17.29 23.62
CA ASP A 366 26.08 -17.88 22.66
C ASP A 366 24.61 -17.93 23.12
N LYS A 367 24.38 -17.79 24.44
CA LYS A 367 23.03 -17.81 25.01
C LYS A 367 22.36 -16.44 25.08
N TYR A 368 23.14 -15.34 25.02
CA TYR A 368 22.59 -13.99 25.07
C TYR A 368 22.91 -13.11 23.84
N ILE A 369 23.88 -13.51 22.99
CA ILE A 369 24.11 -12.91 21.66
C ILE A 369 23.73 -13.95 20.62
N ILE A 370 22.71 -13.62 19.84
CA ILE A 370 22.16 -14.46 18.78
C ILE A 370 22.52 -13.82 17.45
N ASN A 371 23.34 -14.50 16.67
CA ASN A 371 23.69 -14.04 15.34
C ASN A 371 22.57 -14.38 14.35
N TYR A 372 21.98 -13.36 13.78
CA TYR A 372 20.96 -13.46 12.75
C TYR A 372 21.60 -13.23 11.38
N LYS A 373 21.48 -14.20 10.49
CA LYS A 373 21.97 -14.13 9.10
C LYS A 373 20.79 -14.14 8.15
N PRO A 374 20.34 -12.95 7.67
CA PRO A 374 19.29 -12.86 6.67
C PRO A 374 19.71 -13.43 5.32
N ASP A 375 21.02 -13.43 5.04
CA ASP A 375 21.66 -13.95 3.83
C ASP A 375 23.07 -14.52 4.14
N ALA A 376 23.79 -14.93 3.09
CA ALA A 376 25.14 -15.50 3.24
C ALA A 376 26.25 -14.48 3.55
N GLU A 377 25.96 -13.20 3.40
CA GLU A 377 26.97 -12.13 3.41
C GLU A 377 26.84 -11.18 4.59
N THR A 378 25.66 -11.13 5.26
CA THR A 378 25.41 -10.22 6.38
C THR A 378 25.06 -10.95 7.65
N GLU A 379 25.47 -10.37 8.78
CA GLU A 379 25.19 -10.87 10.10
C GLU A 379 24.82 -9.71 11.04
N TYR A 380 23.71 -9.85 11.77
CA TYR A 380 23.22 -8.91 12.75
C TYR A 380 23.12 -9.59 14.11
N LYS A 381 23.36 -8.82 15.17
CA LYS A 381 23.28 -9.33 16.54
C LYS A 381 21.92 -9.03 17.15
N ILE A 382 21.30 -10.04 17.72
CA ILE A 382 20.11 -9.92 18.55
C ILE A 382 20.52 -10.29 19.97
N TYR A 383 20.35 -9.36 20.90
CA TYR A 383 20.73 -9.50 22.29
C TYR A 383 19.55 -9.94 23.13
N ARG A 384 19.72 -10.96 23.95
CA ARG A 384 18.75 -11.30 24.99
C ARG A 384 18.96 -10.34 26.17
N LEU A 385 17.89 -9.72 26.64
CA LEU A 385 17.94 -8.81 27.78
C LEU A 385 17.81 -9.55 29.11
N PRO A 386 18.45 -9.07 30.20
CA PRO A 386 18.36 -9.68 31.51
C PRO A 386 17.03 -9.45 32.22
N GLY A 387 16.22 -8.52 31.72
CA GLY A 387 14.87 -8.21 32.21
C GLY A 387 13.95 -7.83 31.06
N GLU A 388 12.67 -7.60 31.35
CA GLU A 388 11.64 -7.30 30.35
C GLU A 388 11.19 -5.83 30.37
N ASN A 389 11.83 -4.95 31.15
CA ASN A 389 11.35 -3.59 31.44
C ASN A 389 12.12 -2.48 30.71
N LEU A 390 13.07 -2.79 29.83
CA LEU A 390 13.93 -1.76 29.19
C LEU A 390 13.10 -0.70 28.46
N GLY A 391 12.02 -1.09 27.77
CA GLY A 391 11.12 -0.14 27.13
C GLY A 391 10.49 0.86 28.10
N TYR A 392 10.07 0.39 29.28
CA TYR A 392 9.56 1.26 30.35
C TYR A 392 10.64 2.16 30.94
N GLU A 393 11.84 1.64 31.14
CA GLU A 393 12.98 2.40 31.67
C GLU A 393 13.39 3.56 30.78
N LEU A 394 13.28 3.40 29.46
CA LEU A 394 13.61 4.43 28.47
C LEU A 394 12.45 5.40 28.18
N ALA A 395 11.23 4.86 28.08
CA ALA A 395 10.06 5.60 27.59
C ALA A 395 9.05 5.97 28.67
N GLY A 396 9.21 5.48 29.92
CA GLY A 396 8.21 5.66 30.97
C GLY A 396 6.89 4.96 30.60
N ASP A 397 5.77 5.62 30.90
CA ASP A 397 4.44 5.03 30.66
C ASP A 397 4.18 4.63 29.19
N PHE A 398 4.80 5.29 28.23
CA PHE A 398 4.73 4.92 26.82
C PHE A 398 5.27 3.51 26.55
N GLY A 399 6.27 3.05 27.34
CA GLY A 399 6.86 1.71 27.27
C GLY A 399 6.26 0.66 28.20
N LYS A 400 5.30 1.02 29.06
CA LYS A 400 4.83 0.22 30.18
C LYS A 400 4.28 -1.16 29.82
N TYR A 401 3.62 -1.26 28.66
CA TYR A 401 2.91 -2.49 28.25
C TYR A 401 3.67 -3.32 27.22
N LEU A 402 4.95 -3.05 27.01
CA LEU A 402 5.79 -3.83 26.11
C LEU A 402 6.87 -4.56 26.89
N LYS A 403 6.82 -5.88 26.86
CA LYS A 403 7.87 -6.73 27.41
C LYS A 403 9.08 -6.74 26.49
N SER A 404 10.21 -6.22 26.97
CA SER A 404 11.46 -6.09 26.22
C SER A 404 12.40 -7.26 26.52
N ALA A 405 12.18 -8.43 25.90
CA ALA A 405 13.02 -9.61 26.14
C ALA A 405 14.28 -9.65 25.25
N TYR A 406 14.24 -8.97 24.11
CA TYR A 406 15.33 -8.92 23.13
C TYR A 406 15.56 -7.51 22.63
N ALA A 407 16.81 -7.22 22.21
CA ALA A 407 17.20 -5.97 21.60
C ALA A 407 18.08 -6.20 20.37
N THR A 408 18.06 -5.26 19.43
CA THR A 408 19.00 -5.19 18.30
C THR A 408 19.27 -3.73 17.95
N PHE A 409 20.38 -3.48 17.31
CA PHE A 409 20.74 -2.18 16.75
C PHE A 409 20.68 -2.29 15.23
N TYR A 410 20.08 -1.29 14.62
CA TYR A 410 20.01 -1.15 13.16
C TYR A 410 20.19 0.33 12.81
N ASP A 411 21.23 0.66 12.06
CA ASP A 411 21.64 2.03 11.78
C ASP A 411 21.73 2.85 13.10
N ASP A 412 20.92 3.88 13.26
CA ASP A 412 20.89 4.74 14.43
C ASP A 412 19.65 4.48 15.33
N VAL A 413 19.06 3.30 15.24
CA VAL A 413 17.89 2.90 16.04
C VAL A 413 18.19 1.68 16.89
N LEU A 414 17.89 1.77 18.21
CA LEU A 414 17.71 0.60 19.06
C LEU A 414 16.29 0.08 18.92
N VAL A 415 16.15 -1.21 18.68
CA VAL A 415 14.86 -1.90 18.60
C VAL A 415 14.76 -2.92 19.72
N VAL A 416 13.70 -2.86 20.51
CA VAL A 416 13.40 -3.85 21.54
C VAL A 416 12.06 -4.53 21.30
N GLY A 417 11.95 -5.77 21.69
CA GLY A 417 10.72 -6.53 21.50
C GLY A 417 10.68 -7.82 22.31
N THR A 418 9.54 -8.48 22.28
CA THR A 418 9.27 -9.68 23.07
C THR A 418 9.88 -10.95 22.46
N ALA A 419 9.93 -11.03 21.12
CA ALA A 419 10.34 -12.23 20.41
C ALA A 419 11.49 -11.98 19.43
N ARG A 420 12.45 -12.93 19.40
CA ARG A 420 13.56 -12.92 18.44
C ARG A 420 13.09 -12.84 16.99
N GLY A 421 12.04 -13.60 16.63
CA GLY A 421 11.50 -13.63 15.26
C GLY A 421 10.98 -12.28 14.79
N THR A 422 10.40 -11.48 15.69
CA THR A 422 9.91 -10.13 15.36
C THR A 422 11.05 -9.16 15.05
N LEU A 423 12.17 -9.25 15.82
CA LEU A 423 13.38 -8.46 15.54
C LEU A 423 14.05 -8.91 14.23
N SER A 424 14.11 -10.23 13.98
CA SER A 424 14.65 -10.76 12.71
C SER A 424 13.84 -10.27 11.51
N LYS A 425 12.50 -10.25 11.63
CA LYS A 425 11.64 -9.68 10.59
C LYS A 425 11.86 -8.19 10.40
N PHE A 426 11.97 -7.42 11.50
CA PHE A 426 12.29 -5.99 11.43
C PHE A 426 13.60 -5.74 10.67
N ILE A 427 14.69 -6.46 11.00
CA ILE A 427 15.97 -6.36 10.31
C ILE A 427 15.80 -6.68 8.83
N TYR A 428 15.13 -7.79 8.51
CA TYR A 428 14.92 -8.23 7.14
C TYR A 428 14.12 -7.23 6.31
N ASP A 429 13.00 -6.71 6.84
CA ASP A 429 12.18 -5.71 6.16
C ASP A 429 12.99 -4.41 5.89
N ASN A 430 13.85 -3.98 6.83
CA ASN A 430 14.70 -2.81 6.66
C ASN A 430 15.81 -3.03 5.61
N ILE A 431 16.45 -4.21 5.59
CA ILE A 431 17.43 -4.58 4.56
C ILE A 431 16.83 -4.49 3.16
N LEU A 432 15.57 -4.88 3.01
CA LEU A 432 14.84 -4.85 1.75
C LEU A 432 14.18 -3.49 1.47
N SER A 433 14.41 -2.49 2.32
CA SER A 433 13.75 -1.16 2.24
C SER A 433 12.21 -1.23 2.26
N ARG A 434 11.64 -2.31 2.80
CA ARG A 434 10.19 -2.53 2.97
C ARG A 434 9.67 -1.79 4.20
N THR A 435 9.80 -0.48 4.18
CA THR A 435 9.44 0.41 5.29
C THR A 435 8.38 1.41 4.84
N LEU A 436 7.72 2.05 5.80
CA LEU A 436 6.68 3.05 5.53
C LEU A 436 7.18 4.20 4.63
N ALA A 437 8.45 4.59 4.77
CA ALA A 437 9.04 5.65 3.93
C ALA A 437 9.03 5.32 2.43
N ASN A 438 9.03 4.03 2.09
CA ASN A 438 9.03 3.53 0.72
C ASN A 438 7.65 2.99 0.27
N ASP A 439 6.67 2.93 1.17
CA ASP A 439 5.31 2.48 0.87
C ASP A 439 4.50 3.64 0.26
N LEU A 440 4.08 3.49 -0.99
CA LEU A 440 3.35 4.53 -1.72
C LEU A 440 1.98 4.84 -1.08
N SER A 441 1.29 3.82 -0.58
CA SER A 441 -0.02 3.99 0.06
C SER A 441 0.10 4.77 1.36
N TYR A 442 1.14 4.48 2.16
CA TYR A 442 1.42 5.25 3.37
C TYR A 442 1.81 6.70 3.05
N ARG A 443 2.66 6.92 2.05
CA ARG A 443 3.08 8.28 1.64
C ARG A 443 1.92 9.13 1.13
N GLU A 444 1.01 8.52 0.36
CA GLU A 444 -0.24 9.17 -0.06
C GLU A 444 -1.08 9.56 1.16
N PHE A 445 -1.24 8.65 2.11
CA PHE A 445 -1.96 8.91 3.36
C PHE A 445 -1.27 9.98 4.21
N GLU A 446 0.06 9.89 4.41
CA GLU A 446 0.83 10.85 5.20
C GLU A 446 0.68 12.27 4.68
N SER A 447 0.51 12.46 3.36
CA SER A 447 0.29 13.77 2.74
C SER A 447 -1.01 14.47 3.19
N THR A 448 -1.95 13.73 3.79
CA THR A 448 -3.20 14.28 4.36
C THR A 448 -3.02 14.82 5.78
N LEU A 449 -1.87 14.62 6.39
CA LEU A 449 -1.56 14.99 7.76
C LEU A 449 -0.52 16.13 7.83
N PRO A 450 -0.48 16.90 8.93
CA PRO A 450 0.59 17.87 9.17
C PRO A 450 1.98 17.22 9.18
N SER A 451 2.98 17.88 8.63
CA SER A 451 4.38 17.38 8.56
C SER A 451 5.11 17.39 9.91
N LYS A 452 4.56 18.06 10.93
CA LYS A 452 5.12 18.14 12.28
C LYS A 452 4.06 17.80 13.30
N ALA A 453 4.41 16.98 14.27
CA ALA A 453 3.53 16.60 15.37
C ALA A 453 4.30 16.45 16.69
N GLY A 454 3.60 16.47 17.82
CA GLY A 454 4.11 16.06 19.14
C GLY A 454 3.86 14.58 19.40
N TYR A 455 2.74 14.07 18.83
CA TYR A 455 2.35 12.68 18.86
C TYR A 455 1.72 12.30 17.53
N TYR A 456 2.00 11.09 17.07
CA TYR A 456 1.43 10.54 15.85
C TYR A 456 1.01 9.08 16.06
N PHE A 457 -0.26 8.81 15.85
CA PHE A 457 -0.86 7.47 15.80
C PHE A 457 -1.28 7.14 14.38
N TYR A 458 -1.04 5.91 13.94
CA TYR A 458 -1.44 5.37 12.64
C TYR A 458 -1.93 3.93 12.80
N CYS A 459 -2.97 3.56 12.08
CA CYS A 459 -3.37 2.16 11.95
C CYS A 459 -3.99 1.86 10.58
N VAL A 460 -3.88 0.58 10.19
CA VAL A 460 -4.61 -0.04 9.08
C VAL A 460 -5.81 -0.78 9.69
N PRO A 461 -7.06 -0.33 9.48
CA PRO A 461 -8.24 -0.87 10.18
C PRO A 461 -8.40 -2.39 10.08
N SER A 462 -8.21 -2.95 8.90
CA SER A 462 -8.27 -4.41 8.71
C SER A 462 -7.13 -5.16 9.42
N GLY A 463 -5.98 -4.52 9.62
CA GLY A 463 -4.79 -5.10 10.26
C GLY A 463 -4.86 -5.12 11.78
N ILE A 464 -5.64 -4.23 12.39
CA ILE A 464 -5.74 -4.13 13.85
C ILE A 464 -6.83 -5.02 14.47
N ILE A 465 -7.71 -5.63 13.67
CA ILE A 465 -8.81 -6.48 14.20
C ILE A 465 -8.30 -7.49 15.22
N PRO A 466 -7.20 -8.24 14.99
CA PRO A 466 -6.69 -9.18 15.99
C PRO A 466 -6.22 -8.50 17.29
N LEU A 467 -5.84 -7.23 17.25
CA LEU A 467 -5.45 -6.45 18.44
C LEU A 467 -6.67 -5.98 19.25
N LEU A 468 -7.84 -5.89 18.63
CA LEU A 468 -9.09 -5.47 19.25
C LEU A 468 -9.79 -6.60 20.02
N GLU A 469 -9.43 -7.87 19.75
CA GLU A 469 -9.90 -9.00 20.53
C GLU A 469 -9.49 -8.84 22.01
N GLY A 470 -10.44 -9.04 22.91
CA GLY A 470 -10.23 -8.81 24.34
C GLY A 470 -10.25 -7.33 24.77
N VAL A 471 -10.21 -6.37 23.83
CA VAL A 471 -10.42 -4.93 24.09
C VAL A 471 -11.90 -4.60 23.89
N LEU A 472 -12.45 -4.98 22.74
CA LEU A 472 -13.86 -4.80 22.40
C LEU A 472 -14.69 -6.02 22.80
N LYS A 473 -16.00 -5.84 22.87
CA LYS A 473 -16.95 -6.95 23.05
C LYS A 473 -16.85 -7.94 21.90
N GLU A 474 -16.99 -9.21 22.18
CA GLU A 474 -16.89 -10.31 21.21
C GLU A 474 -17.85 -10.13 20.01
N GLY A 475 -19.08 -9.68 20.25
CA GLY A 475 -20.05 -9.40 19.19
C GLY A 475 -19.60 -8.33 18.20
N ILE A 476 -18.90 -7.30 18.70
CA ILE A 476 -18.36 -6.22 17.86
C ILE A 476 -17.19 -6.75 17.02
N VAL A 477 -16.26 -7.48 17.64
CA VAL A 477 -15.11 -8.09 16.90
C VAL A 477 -15.62 -9.01 15.80
N SER A 478 -16.58 -9.89 16.11
CA SER A 478 -17.21 -10.78 15.12
C SER A 478 -17.91 -10.01 13.98
N GLY A 479 -18.55 -8.87 14.29
CA GLY A 479 -19.12 -7.97 13.29
C GLY A 479 -18.05 -7.39 12.37
N LEU A 480 -16.93 -6.89 12.94
CA LEU A 480 -15.80 -6.36 12.17
C LEU A 480 -15.14 -7.44 11.29
N GLU A 481 -15.02 -8.68 11.77
CA GLU A 481 -14.48 -9.80 11.00
C GLU A 481 -15.37 -10.16 9.81
N LYS A 482 -16.70 -10.22 10.00
CA LYS A 482 -17.65 -10.47 8.91
C LYS A 482 -17.57 -9.40 7.84
N ASN A 483 -17.38 -8.14 8.24
CA ASN A 483 -17.29 -6.97 7.36
C ASN A 483 -15.84 -6.63 6.98
N SER A 484 -14.90 -7.59 7.11
CA SER A 484 -13.49 -7.38 6.79
C SER A 484 -13.25 -6.91 5.34
N GLY A 485 -14.13 -7.24 4.39
CA GLY A 485 -14.12 -6.74 3.02
C GLY A 485 -14.27 -5.23 2.94
N SER A 486 -15.29 -4.67 3.60
CA SER A 486 -15.53 -3.22 3.67
C SER A 486 -14.44 -2.52 4.48
N LEU A 487 -13.95 -3.13 5.56
CA LEU A 487 -12.85 -2.59 6.36
C LEU A 487 -11.53 -2.52 5.60
N ARG A 488 -11.26 -3.38 4.61
CA ARG A 488 -10.08 -3.30 3.74
C ARG A 488 -10.10 -2.06 2.84
N LYS A 489 -11.27 -1.50 2.56
CA LYS A 489 -11.42 -0.26 1.81
C LYS A 489 -11.03 0.97 2.63
N LEU A 490 -11.08 0.88 3.97
CA LEU A 490 -10.45 1.84 4.87
C LEU A 490 -8.95 1.56 4.92
N GLN A 491 -8.18 2.25 4.11
CA GLN A 491 -6.74 1.99 3.98
C GLN A 491 -5.96 2.36 5.23
N ALA A 492 -6.26 3.53 5.80
CA ALA A 492 -5.52 4.05 6.94
C ALA A 492 -6.37 5.00 7.79
N ILE A 493 -6.09 5.00 9.08
CA ILE A 493 -6.52 6.02 10.03
C ILE A 493 -5.27 6.58 10.71
N GLY A 494 -5.14 7.90 10.73
CA GLY A 494 -4.06 8.60 11.42
C GLY A 494 -4.60 9.70 12.32
N TYR A 495 -3.96 9.84 13.47
CA TYR A 495 -4.26 10.88 14.44
C TYR A 495 -2.97 11.55 14.90
N GLN A 496 -2.94 12.86 14.79
CA GLN A 496 -1.82 13.65 15.24
C GLN A 496 -2.28 14.76 16.19
N PHE A 497 -1.41 15.16 17.08
CA PHE A 497 -1.61 16.40 17.81
C PHE A 497 -0.31 17.19 17.99
N VAL A 498 -0.46 18.52 18.11
CA VAL A 498 0.62 19.47 18.35
C VAL A 498 0.21 20.49 19.39
N SER A 499 1.16 21.01 20.14
CA SER A 499 0.95 22.17 21.02
C SER A 499 0.63 23.42 20.18
N SER A 500 -0.37 24.18 20.56
CA SER A 500 -0.78 25.44 19.90
C SER A 500 -1.42 26.39 20.92
N ASN A 501 -0.76 27.50 21.26
CA ASN A 501 -1.32 28.61 22.06
C ASN A 501 -2.11 28.16 23.32
N ASP A 502 -1.49 27.43 24.22
CA ASP A 502 -2.11 26.86 25.44
C ASP A 502 -3.23 25.83 25.23
N MET A 503 -3.43 25.40 24.01
CA MET A 503 -4.30 24.26 23.64
C MET A 503 -3.50 23.23 22.85
N ILE A 504 -4.12 22.13 22.54
CA ILE A 504 -3.59 21.15 21.60
C ILE A 504 -4.39 21.25 20.30
N TYR A 505 -3.70 21.47 19.18
CA TYR A 505 -4.30 21.32 17.85
C TYR A 505 -4.17 19.86 17.43
N ASN A 506 -5.27 19.24 17.02
CA ASN A 506 -5.33 17.86 16.63
C ASN A 506 -5.79 17.69 15.18
N THR A 507 -5.41 16.59 14.54
CA THR A 507 -5.84 16.21 13.21
C THR A 507 -6.10 14.70 13.19
N LEU A 508 -7.29 14.29 12.78
CA LEU A 508 -7.68 12.93 12.46
C LEU A 508 -7.86 12.85 10.94
N SER A 509 -7.22 11.89 10.30
CA SER A 509 -7.41 11.60 8.87
C SER A 509 -7.79 10.13 8.67
N VAL A 510 -8.74 9.89 7.80
CA VAL A 510 -9.19 8.56 7.37
C VAL A 510 -9.13 8.51 5.85
N MET A 511 -8.43 7.53 5.30
CA MET A 511 -8.34 7.31 3.86
C MET A 511 -9.16 6.10 3.46
N TYR A 512 -9.93 6.26 2.37
CA TYR A 512 -10.81 5.25 1.81
C TYR A 512 -10.48 5.01 0.34
N LYS A 513 -10.41 3.75 -0.09
CA LYS A 513 -10.30 3.36 -1.51
C LYS A 513 -11.33 2.26 -1.82
N PRO A 514 -12.24 2.49 -2.78
CA PRO A 514 -13.32 1.54 -3.10
C PRO A 514 -12.80 0.23 -3.70
N GLU A 515 -11.69 0.26 -4.41
CA GLU A 515 -11.10 -0.93 -5.03
C GLU A 515 -10.02 -1.55 -4.14
N VAL A 516 -10.31 -2.69 -3.57
CA VAL A 516 -9.32 -3.52 -2.86
C VAL A 516 -8.91 -4.66 -3.78
N ARG A 517 -7.70 -4.59 -4.33
CA ARG A 517 -7.10 -5.74 -5.02
C ARG A 517 -6.43 -6.64 -3.98
N GLU A 518 -6.79 -7.92 -3.93
CA GLU A 518 -5.98 -8.91 -3.21
C GLU A 518 -4.71 -9.13 -4.01
N GLU A 519 -3.63 -8.47 -3.62
CA GLU A 519 -2.32 -8.69 -4.22
C GLU A 519 -1.72 -10.00 -3.70
N ALA A 520 -1.23 -10.84 -4.62
CA ALA A 520 -0.46 -12.02 -4.26
C ALA A 520 0.79 -11.58 -3.49
N LYS A 521 1.06 -12.23 -2.36
CA LYS A 521 2.23 -11.87 -1.54
C LYS A 521 3.51 -12.29 -2.23
N ALA A 522 4.37 -11.33 -2.54
CA ALA A 522 5.72 -11.59 -2.97
C ALA A 522 6.53 -12.29 -1.84
N VAL A 523 7.44 -13.17 -2.20
CA VAL A 523 8.40 -13.78 -1.27
C VAL A 523 9.34 -12.71 -0.73
N TRP A 524 9.81 -11.84 -1.63
CA TRP A 524 10.54 -10.62 -1.30
C TRP A 524 10.30 -9.55 -2.36
N GLU A 525 10.57 -8.32 -1.98
CA GLU A 525 10.49 -7.12 -2.79
C GLU A 525 11.78 -6.33 -2.58
N SER A 526 12.40 -5.86 -3.67
CA SER A 526 13.64 -5.07 -3.62
C SER A 526 13.42 -3.73 -4.29
N LEU A 527 13.66 -2.65 -3.57
CA LEU A 527 13.48 -1.29 -4.09
C LEU A 527 14.65 -0.92 -5.01
N LEU A 528 14.35 -0.57 -6.25
CA LEU A 528 15.27 0.05 -7.21
C LEU A 528 15.14 1.57 -7.14
N ASP A 529 16.06 2.33 -7.73
CA ASP A 529 15.94 3.80 -7.79
C ASP A 529 14.77 4.25 -8.67
N THR A 530 14.46 3.48 -9.71
CA THR A 530 13.30 3.66 -10.57
C THR A 530 12.81 2.31 -11.09
N VAL A 531 11.77 2.32 -11.92
CA VAL A 531 11.20 1.08 -12.47
C VAL A 531 12.20 0.27 -13.29
N ALA A 532 12.02 -1.06 -13.31
CA ALA A 532 12.87 -1.98 -14.06
C ALA A 532 12.82 -1.70 -15.56
N GLY A 533 13.99 -1.49 -16.17
CA GLY A 533 14.18 -1.16 -17.59
C GLY A 533 14.58 -2.36 -18.46
N SER A 534 15.06 -3.46 -17.86
CA SER A 534 15.48 -4.66 -18.58
C SER A 534 14.76 -5.91 -18.08
N LYS A 535 14.82 -6.99 -18.85
CA LYS A 535 14.35 -8.31 -18.40
C LYS A 535 15.27 -8.84 -17.29
N PRO A 536 14.75 -9.32 -16.14
CA PRO A 536 15.58 -9.89 -15.08
C PRO A 536 16.38 -11.11 -15.57
N LEU A 537 17.68 -11.19 -15.26
CA LEU A 537 18.55 -12.32 -15.58
C LEU A 537 18.85 -13.11 -14.31
N PHE A 538 18.58 -14.43 -14.33
CA PHE A 538 19.05 -15.34 -13.29
C PHE A 538 20.55 -15.60 -13.47
N PHE A 539 21.34 -15.14 -12.53
CA PHE A 539 22.80 -15.28 -12.50
C PHE A 539 23.19 -16.31 -11.43
N THR A 540 23.89 -17.36 -11.80
CA THR A 540 24.32 -18.37 -10.83
C THR A 540 25.48 -17.88 -9.98
N ASN A 541 25.29 -17.86 -8.68
CA ASN A 541 26.37 -17.64 -7.72
C ASN A 541 27.24 -18.91 -7.65
N HIS A 542 28.44 -18.82 -8.20
CA HIS A 542 29.39 -19.95 -8.28
C HIS A 542 29.94 -20.39 -6.92
N TYR A 543 29.78 -19.62 -5.85
CA TYR A 543 30.19 -20.00 -4.48
C TYR A 543 29.10 -20.81 -3.75
N THR A 544 27.85 -20.40 -3.87
CA THR A 544 26.72 -21.03 -3.14
C THR A 544 25.91 -21.99 -4.00
N GLY A 545 25.99 -21.85 -5.32
CA GLY A 545 25.19 -22.59 -6.31
C GLY A 545 23.72 -22.16 -6.36
N GLY A 546 23.32 -21.12 -5.61
CA GLY A 546 22.03 -20.46 -5.75
C GLY A 546 22.05 -19.45 -6.90
N SER A 547 20.88 -18.90 -7.24
CA SER A 547 20.76 -17.84 -8.26
C SER A 547 20.61 -16.47 -7.63
N GLU A 548 21.19 -15.49 -8.30
CA GLU A 548 21.07 -14.05 -8.03
C GLU A 548 20.36 -13.41 -9.21
N ILE A 549 19.82 -12.22 -9.06
CA ILE A 549 19.10 -11.54 -10.11
C ILE A 549 19.89 -10.31 -10.54
N PHE A 550 20.23 -10.27 -11.83
CA PHE A 550 20.80 -9.10 -12.47
C PHE A 550 19.72 -8.35 -13.23
N ILE A 551 19.69 -7.01 -13.09
CA ILE A 551 18.68 -6.16 -13.73
C ILE A 551 19.22 -4.74 -13.91
N GLN A 552 18.65 -4.01 -14.86
CA GLN A 552 18.86 -2.58 -15.09
C GLN A 552 17.55 -1.83 -14.88
N ASP A 553 17.61 -0.65 -14.28
CA ASP A 553 16.46 0.27 -14.17
C ASP A 553 16.42 1.27 -15.34
N LEU A 554 15.38 2.10 -15.43
CA LEU A 554 15.21 3.09 -16.50
C LEU A 554 16.22 4.25 -16.45
N ASN A 555 16.93 4.44 -15.33
CA ASN A 555 18.03 5.39 -15.21
C ASN A 555 19.38 4.77 -15.60
N ASN A 556 19.36 3.59 -16.23
CA ASN A 556 20.54 2.83 -16.64
C ASN A 556 21.43 2.37 -15.47
N LYS A 557 20.89 2.29 -14.24
CA LYS A 557 21.63 1.71 -13.12
C LYS A 557 21.46 0.20 -13.12
N LEU A 558 22.57 -0.52 -12.99
CA LEU A 558 22.63 -1.98 -12.87
C LEU A 558 22.56 -2.40 -11.41
N TYR A 559 21.90 -3.52 -11.15
CA TYR A 559 21.79 -4.13 -9.83
C TYR A 559 22.10 -5.62 -9.90
N LEU A 560 22.76 -6.13 -8.86
CA LEU A 560 22.79 -7.57 -8.55
C LEU A 560 22.11 -7.78 -7.20
N ILE A 561 21.10 -8.64 -7.19
CA ILE A 561 20.24 -8.91 -6.04
C ILE A 561 20.36 -10.37 -5.67
N ASN A 562 20.59 -10.71 -4.40
CA ASN A 562 20.72 -12.10 -3.98
C ASN A 562 19.37 -12.82 -3.85
N SER A 563 19.41 -14.14 -3.59
CA SER A 563 18.20 -14.97 -3.46
C SER A 563 17.27 -14.56 -2.32
N ALA A 564 17.75 -13.78 -1.36
CA ALA A 564 16.97 -13.23 -0.26
C ALA A 564 16.38 -11.82 -0.56
N GLY A 565 16.63 -11.26 -1.75
CA GLY A 565 16.14 -9.96 -2.18
C GLY A 565 17.03 -8.77 -1.81
N ARG A 566 18.21 -9.01 -1.17
CA ARG A 566 19.12 -7.91 -0.84
C ARG A 566 19.95 -7.49 -2.06
N ILE A 567 20.02 -6.19 -2.32
CA ILE A 567 20.92 -5.62 -3.33
C ILE A 567 22.37 -5.80 -2.85
N LEU A 568 23.17 -6.53 -3.62
CA LEU A 568 24.58 -6.78 -3.34
C LEU A 568 25.43 -5.60 -3.76
N TRP A 569 25.15 -5.06 -4.93
CA TRP A 569 25.78 -3.86 -5.46
C TRP A 569 24.84 -3.19 -6.49
N GLU A 570 25.10 -1.93 -6.71
CA GLU A 570 24.50 -1.11 -7.76
C GLU A 570 25.62 -0.40 -8.54
N ARG A 571 25.41 -0.22 -9.84
CA ARG A 571 26.38 0.41 -10.72
C ARG A 571 25.68 1.23 -11.81
N PRO A 572 25.90 2.55 -11.88
CA PRO A 572 25.43 3.35 -13.00
C PRO A 572 26.23 3.04 -14.27
N VAL A 573 25.54 2.94 -15.39
CA VAL A 573 26.11 2.91 -16.75
C VAL A 573 25.45 4.00 -17.59
N ASN A 574 26.06 4.35 -18.72
CA ASN A 574 25.58 5.51 -19.48
C ASN A 574 24.43 5.17 -20.45
N GLU A 575 24.21 3.89 -20.72
CA GLU A 575 23.34 3.44 -21.80
C GLU A 575 22.49 2.25 -21.35
N ALA A 576 21.31 2.11 -21.96
CA ALA A 576 20.44 0.97 -21.73
C ALA A 576 21.02 -0.33 -22.30
N ILE A 577 20.72 -1.46 -21.66
CA ILE A 577 21.00 -2.79 -22.20
C ILE A 577 20.17 -2.98 -23.47
N MET A 578 20.82 -3.38 -24.57
CA MET A 578 20.16 -3.75 -25.81
C MET A 578 20.01 -5.27 -25.90
N GLY A 579 18.77 -5.75 -26.01
CA GLY A 579 18.45 -7.18 -26.05
C GLY A 579 18.70 -7.88 -24.71
N ASN A 580 19.30 -9.05 -24.77
CA ASN A 580 19.51 -9.92 -23.63
C ASN A 580 20.89 -9.73 -22.98
N ALA A 581 20.97 -9.92 -21.68
CA ALA A 581 22.22 -10.16 -20.97
C ALA A 581 22.50 -11.66 -20.87
N TYR A 582 23.77 -12.07 -20.86
CA TYR A 582 24.21 -13.46 -20.86
C TYR A 582 25.15 -13.76 -19.71
N VAL A 583 25.08 -15.00 -19.22
CA VAL A 583 26.03 -15.53 -18.23
C VAL A 583 27.11 -16.33 -18.96
N ILE A 584 28.38 -15.94 -18.80
CA ILE A 584 29.51 -16.65 -19.43
C ILE A 584 30.58 -17.00 -18.39
N ASP A 585 31.38 -18.04 -18.71
CA ASP A 585 32.63 -18.34 -18.02
C ASP A 585 33.81 -17.87 -18.88
N TYR A 586 34.14 -16.57 -18.71
CA TYR A 586 35.22 -15.93 -19.48
C TYR A 586 36.57 -16.61 -19.28
N TYR A 587 36.89 -16.95 -18.02
CA TYR A 587 38.18 -17.53 -17.66
C TYR A 587 38.24 -19.05 -17.74
N LYS A 588 37.15 -19.75 -18.05
CA LYS A 588 37.02 -21.21 -18.06
C LYS A 588 37.41 -21.84 -16.73
N ASN A 589 37.00 -21.23 -15.64
CA ASN A 589 37.38 -21.64 -14.27
C ASN A 589 36.18 -21.80 -13.33
N GLY A 590 34.98 -21.80 -13.89
CA GLY A 590 33.72 -21.94 -13.15
C GLY A 590 33.25 -20.64 -12.48
N LYS A 591 34.02 -19.52 -12.56
CA LYS A 591 33.59 -18.22 -12.08
C LYS A 591 32.88 -17.47 -13.21
N LEU A 592 31.62 -17.13 -12.98
CA LEU A 592 30.75 -16.59 -14.00
C LEU A 592 30.77 -15.06 -14.04
N GLN A 593 30.58 -14.52 -15.23
CA GLN A 593 30.46 -13.09 -15.51
C GLN A 593 29.18 -12.80 -16.30
N ILE A 594 28.78 -11.54 -16.28
CA ILE A 594 27.59 -11.03 -16.98
C ILE A 594 28.05 -10.22 -18.18
N LEU A 595 27.65 -10.67 -19.37
CA LEU A 595 27.95 -10.07 -20.66
C LEU A 595 26.68 -9.45 -21.26
N PHE A 596 26.75 -8.23 -21.71
CA PHE A 596 25.65 -7.55 -22.42
C PHE A 596 26.20 -6.47 -23.37
N ALA A 597 25.37 -5.99 -24.28
CA ALA A 597 25.68 -4.84 -25.12
C ALA A 597 24.79 -3.64 -24.75
N SER A 598 25.30 -2.46 -24.95
CA SER A 598 24.58 -1.22 -25.09
C SER A 598 24.73 -0.67 -26.50
N GLU A 599 24.19 0.49 -26.79
CA GLU A 599 24.28 1.09 -28.13
C GLU A 599 25.73 1.20 -28.64
N ASN A 600 26.66 1.60 -27.77
CA ASN A 600 28.04 1.89 -28.20
C ASN A 600 29.10 0.96 -27.59
N TYR A 601 28.74 0.07 -26.65
CA TYR A 601 29.68 -0.74 -25.89
C TYR A 601 29.24 -2.19 -25.69
N LEU A 602 30.25 -3.08 -25.64
CA LEU A 602 30.15 -4.40 -25.03
C LEU A 602 30.61 -4.29 -23.58
N HIS A 603 29.84 -4.84 -22.68
CA HIS A 603 30.08 -4.86 -21.24
C HIS A 603 30.29 -6.27 -20.75
N LEU A 604 31.30 -6.48 -19.91
CA LEU A 604 31.52 -7.73 -19.18
C LEU A 604 31.85 -7.40 -17.72
N ILE A 605 30.98 -7.83 -16.82
CA ILE A 605 31.04 -7.50 -15.39
C ILE A 605 31.13 -8.79 -14.57
N ASP A 606 32.00 -8.80 -13.57
CA ASP A 606 32.09 -9.90 -12.61
C ASP A 606 30.98 -9.84 -11.56
N ARG A 607 30.87 -10.88 -10.72
CA ARG A 607 29.86 -10.94 -9.65
C ARG A 607 29.97 -9.78 -8.64
N ASN A 608 31.11 -9.13 -8.52
CA ASN A 608 31.29 -8.02 -7.58
C ASN A 608 30.98 -6.65 -8.22
N GLY A 609 30.49 -6.64 -9.45
CA GLY A 609 30.15 -5.40 -10.16
C GLY A 609 31.35 -4.74 -10.84
N ASN A 610 32.52 -5.39 -10.94
CA ASN A 610 33.70 -4.83 -11.58
C ASN A 610 33.79 -5.26 -13.03
N TYR A 611 34.27 -4.37 -13.88
CA TYR A 611 34.60 -4.73 -15.26
C TYR A 611 35.75 -5.73 -15.33
N VAL A 612 35.62 -6.67 -16.27
CA VAL A 612 36.61 -7.70 -16.54
C VAL A 612 37.62 -7.18 -17.55
N GLU A 613 38.91 -7.19 -17.20
CA GLU A 613 40.02 -6.79 -18.08
C GLU A 613 39.81 -5.44 -18.78
N ARG A 614 39.74 -5.47 -20.14
CA ARG A 614 39.63 -4.27 -20.98
C ARG A 614 38.19 -3.78 -21.19
N TYR A 615 37.21 -4.46 -20.63
CA TYR A 615 35.85 -4.01 -20.77
C TYR A 615 35.55 -2.72 -19.96
N PRO A 616 34.64 -1.85 -20.43
CA PRO A 616 33.77 -1.99 -21.59
C PRO A 616 34.54 -1.77 -22.89
N VAL A 617 34.20 -2.54 -23.96
CA VAL A 617 34.82 -2.45 -25.28
C VAL A 617 33.92 -1.65 -26.21
N GLN A 618 34.44 -0.56 -26.81
CA GLN A 618 33.69 0.24 -27.73
C GLN A 618 33.39 -0.52 -29.04
N LEU A 619 32.12 -0.50 -29.46
CA LEU A 619 31.70 -1.06 -30.74
C LEU A 619 32.24 -0.23 -31.92
N ARG A 620 32.38 -0.85 -33.06
CA ARG A 620 32.87 -0.19 -34.30
C ARG A 620 31.81 0.67 -34.98
N SER A 621 30.55 0.42 -34.72
CA SER A 621 29.38 1.18 -35.13
C SER A 621 28.34 1.05 -34.02
N PRO A 622 27.50 2.08 -33.79
CA PRO A 622 26.39 1.95 -32.86
C PRO A 622 25.54 0.70 -33.18
N ALA A 623 25.18 -0.08 -32.16
CA ALA A 623 24.36 -1.26 -32.35
C ALA A 623 22.92 -0.88 -32.73
N THR A 624 22.31 -1.68 -33.62
CA THR A 624 20.91 -1.51 -34.00
C THR A 624 20.04 -2.66 -33.50
N ASN A 625 20.68 -3.72 -32.99
CA ASN A 625 19.99 -4.89 -32.43
C ASN A 625 20.61 -5.36 -31.10
N GLY A 626 19.96 -6.29 -30.42
CA GLY A 626 20.49 -6.95 -29.24
C GLY A 626 21.70 -7.82 -29.54
N LEU A 627 22.54 -8.05 -28.51
CA LEU A 627 23.67 -8.95 -28.57
C LEU A 627 23.21 -10.41 -28.79
N ALA A 628 23.78 -11.11 -29.78
CA ALA A 628 23.65 -12.55 -29.90
C ALA A 628 24.95 -13.24 -29.48
N LEU A 629 24.85 -14.30 -28.66
CA LEU A 629 25.99 -15.04 -28.14
C LEU A 629 25.89 -16.52 -28.51
N PHE A 630 26.94 -17.09 -29.14
CA PHE A 630 26.98 -18.50 -29.51
C PHE A 630 28.27 -19.17 -29.03
N ASP A 631 28.11 -20.37 -28.47
CA ASP A 631 29.22 -21.28 -28.20
C ASP A 631 29.09 -22.52 -29.13
N TYR A 632 29.68 -22.41 -30.32
CA TYR A 632 29.46 -23.40 -31.39
C TYR A 632 29.87 -24.85 -31.02
N GLU A 633 30.91 -24.99 -30.21
CA GLU A 633 31.48 -26.28 -29.85
C GLU A 633 31.27 -26.65 -28.36
N ASN A 634 30.46 -25.83 -27.66
CA ASN A 634 30.20 -25.97 -26.23
C ASN A 634 31.48 -26.05 -25.38
N ASN A 635 32.44 -25.19 -25.72
CA ASN A 635 33.79 -25.18 -25.13
C ASN A 635 34.18 -23.85 -24.52
N MET A 636 33.20 -22.95 -24.30
CA MET A 636 33.35 -21.58 -23.74
C MET A 636 34.21 -20.66 -24.64
N ASP A 637 34.18 -20.92 -25.96
CA ASP A 637 34.84 -20.12 -26.98
C ASP A 637 33.78 -19.28 -27.71
N TYR A 638 33.25 -18.32 -26.98
CA TYR A 638 32.09 -17.53 -27.35
C TYR A 638 32.31 -16.65 -28.58
N ARG A 639 31.29 -16.55 -29.41
CA ARG A 639 31.19 -15.62 -30.54
C ARG A 639 30.01 -14.68 -30.29
N LEU A 640 30.29 -13.39 -30.43
CA LEU A 640 29.38 -12.32 -30.14
C LEU A 640 29.02 -11.64 -31.48
N PHE A 641 27.71 -11.50 -31.76
CA PHE A 641 27.24 -10.88 -32.99
C PHE A 641 26.39 -9.65 -32.68
N ILE A 642 26.69 -8.57 -33.42
CA ILE A 642 25.96 -7.30 -33.38
C ILE A 642 25.88 -6.74 -34.77
N CYS A 643 24.72 -6.19 -35.11
CA CYS A 643 24.52 -5.41 -36.33
C CYS A 643 24.66 -3.91 -36.02
N GLY A 644 25.42 -3.21 -36.88
CA GLY A 644 25.68 -1.81 -36.70
C GLY A 644 24.81 -0.89 -37.57
N ALA A 645 24.68 0.36 -37.15
CA ALA A 645 23.99 1.41 -37.91
C ALA A 645 24.56 1.63 -39.32
N ASP A 646 25.80 1.18 -39.57
CA ASP A 646 26.44 1.13 -40.90
C ASP A 646 25.97 -0.08 -41.74
N ARG A 647 24.99 -0.83 -41.27
CA ARG A 647 24.35 -2.01 -41.90
C ARG A 647 25.33 -3.18 -42.06
N LYS A 648 26.37 -3.29 -41.22
CA LYS A 648 27.29 -4.40 -41.20
C LYS A 648 27.04 -5.29 -39.99
N VAL A 649 27.27 -6.60 -40.22
CA VAL A 649 27.25 -7.59 -39.16
C VAL A 649 28.65 -7.76 -38.61
N TYR A 650 28.84 -7.50 -37.34
CA TYR A 650 30.11 -7.63 -36.64
C TYR A 650 30.13 -8.90 -35.82
N ALA A 651 31.24 -9.64 -35.92
CA ALA A 651 31.51 -10.76 -35.06
C ALA A 651 32.71 -10.43 -34.15
N TYR A 652 32.50 -10.58 -32.84
CA TYR A 652 33.56 -10.40 -31.85
C TYR A 652 33.83 -11.74 -31.12
N ASP A 653 35.03 -11.89 -30.63
CA ASP A 653 35.37 -12.96 -29.68
C ASP A 653 35.07 -12.48 -28.23
N LYS A 654 35.19 -13.38 -27.28
CA LYS A 654 34.93 -13.08 -25.85
C LYS A 654 35.86 -11.98 -25.27
N THR A 655 37.01 -11.67 -25.92
CA THR A 655 37.88 -10.58 -25.50
C THR A 655 37.50 -9.25 -26.10
N GLY A 656 36.43 -9.19 -26.92
CA GLY A 656 35.93 -8.01 -27.60
C GLY A 656 36.76 -7.62 -28.86
N ASN A 657 37.61 -8.54 -29.34
CA ASN A 657 38.27 -8.35 -30.64
C ASN A 657 37.37 -8.83 -31.77
N THR A 658 37.46 -8.18 -32.94
CA THR A 658 36.78 -8.72 -34.11
C THR A 658 37.36 -10.09 -34.50
N VAL A 659 36.46 -11.03 -34.84
CA VAL A 659 36.85 -12.40 -35.21
C VAL A 659 37.65 -12.40 -36.48
N ARG A 660 38.87 -12.95 -36.45
CA ARG A 660 39.73 -13.04 -37.63
C ARG A 660 39.15 -14.04 -38.65
N GLY A 661 39.00 -13.58 -39.90
CA GLY A 661 38.42 -14.36 -40.98
C GLY A 661 36.90 -14.27 -41.09
N TRP A 662 36.26 -13.44 -40.28
CA TRP A 662 34.87 -13.05 -40.46
C TRP A 662 34.76 -12.13 -41.70
N ASN A 663 33.94 -12.52 -42.70
CA ASN A 663 33.56 -11.67 -43.79
C ASN A 663 32.47 -10.71 -43.33
N GLN A 664 32.79 -9.41 -43.24
CA GLN A 664 31.79 -8.40 -42.75
C GLN A 664 30.62 -8.32 -43.74
N PHE A 665 29.60 -9.16 -43.46
CA PHE A 665 28.37 -9.13 -44.24
C PHE A 665 27.71 -7.78 -44.11
N ARG A 666 27.12 -7.28 -45.19
CA ARG A 666 26.36 -6.03 -45.20
C ARG A 666 24.96 -6.30 -45.69
N THR A 667 23.97 -5.83 -44.90
CA THR A 667 22.54 -5.88 -45.21
C THR A 667 22.11 -4.72 -46.13
N THR A 668 20.94 -4.80 -46.70
CA THR A 668 20.38 -3.72 -47.56
C THR A 668 19.76 -2.61 -46.70
N THR A 669 19.07 -2.94 -45.63
CA THR A 669 18.49 -2.00 -44.67
C THR A 669 19.00 -2.31 -43.26
N THR A 670 18.46 -1.67 -42.25
CA THR A 670 18.84 -1.84 -40.84
C THR A 670 18.32 -3.16 -40.30
N VAL A 671 19.09 -3.77 -39.41
CA VAL A 671 18.69 -4.98 -38.69
C VAL A 671 18.29 -4.60 -37.24
N SER A 672 17.04 -4.86 -36.84
CA SER A 672 16.51 -4.59 -35.51
C SER A 672 16.48 -5.83 -34.62
N SER A 673 16.30 -7.01 -35.24
CA SER A 673 16.23 -8.29 -34.49
C SER A 673 17.61 -8.89 -34.26
N GLU A 674 17.73 -9.70 -33.18
CA GLU A 674 18.96 -10.43 -32.86
C GLU A 674 19.31 -11.44 -33.96
N VAL A 675 20.61 -11.70 -34.13
CA VAL A 675 21.12 -12.76 -35.03
C VAL A 675 20.78 -14.12 -34.37
N GLU A 676 20.16 -15.02 -35.15
CA GLU A 676 19.82 -16.35 -34.68
C GLU A 676 20.82 -17.40 -35.20
N PHE A 677 21.01 -18.46 -34.43
CA PHE A 677 21.87 -19.59 -34.80
C PHE A 677 21.10 -20.90 -34.79
N PHE A 678 21.17 -21.63 -35.89
CA PHE A 678 20.58 -22.95 -36.01
C PHE A 678 21.60 -23.98 -36.49
N ARG A 679 21.59 -25.18 -35.91
CA ARG A 679 22.34 -26.32 -36.39
C ARG A 679 21.38 -27.38 -36.91
N VAL A 680 21.38 -27.59 -38.23
CA VAL A 680 20.47 -28.52 -38.87
C VAL A 680 21.27 -29.49 -39.75
N SER A 681 21.08 -30.79 -39.56
CA SER A 681 21.79 -31.86 -40.28
C SER A 681 23.33 -31.67 -40.31
N GLY A 682 23.87 -31.26 -39.16
CA GLY A 682 25.32 -31.02 -38.95
C GLY A 682 25.88 -29.78 -39.63
N LYS A 683 25.07 -28.94 -40.20
CA LYS A 683 25.43 -27.62 -40.79
C LYS A 683 24.97 -26.50 -39.92
N ASP A 684 25.77 -25.44 -39.80
CA ASP A 684 25.49 -24.24 -39.04
C ASP A 684 24.96 -23.12 -39.91
N TYR A 685 23.96 -22.46 -39.43
CA TYR A 685 23.26 -21.34 -40.09
C TYR A 685 23.15 -20.16 -39.14
N LEU A 686 23.71 -19.02 -39.55
CA LEU A 686 23.47 -17.73 -38.92
C LEU A 686 22.36 -17.04 -39.69
N VAL A 687 21.28 -16.69 -39.03
CA VAL A 687 20.10 -16.10 -39.69
C VAL A 687 19.84 -14.72 -39.11
N LEU A 688 19.58 -13.77 -39.96
CA LEU A 688 19.21 -12.41 -39.59
C LEU A 688 18.25 -11.86 -40.63
N ASN A 689 17.45 -10.91 -40.19
CA ASN A 689 16.55 -10.18 -41.07
C ASN A 689 16.87 -8.68 -41.01
N ASP A 690 16.89 -8.03 -42.16
CA ASP A 690 16.64 -6.60 -42.22
C ASP A 690 15.16 -6.34 -42.50
N GLU A 691 14.76 -5.09 -42.74
CA GLU A 691 13.35 -4.74 -42.95
C GLU A 691 12.67 -5.58 -44.06
N ASP A 692 13.40 -5.90 -45.14
CA ASP A 692 12.83 -6.53 -46.34
C ASP A 692 13.26 -7.98 -46.53
N ASN A 693 14.43 -8.36 -46.05
CA ASN A 693 15.11 -9.56 -46.47
C ASN A 693 15.61 -10.43 -45.33
N MET A 694 15.55 -11.75 -45.52
CA MET A 694 16.22 -12.73 -44.67
C MET A 694 17.56 -13.14 -45.30
N TYR A 695 18.61 -13.18 -44.48
CA TYR A 695 19.94 -13.66 -44.85
C TYR A 695 20.31 -14.88 -44.02
N ILE A 696 20.83 -15.91 -44.71
CA ILE A 696 21.27 -17.15 -44.11
C ILE A 696 22.76 -17.34 -44.43
N LEU A 697 23.59 -17.14 -43.39
CA LEU A 697 25.05 -17.09 -43.52
C LEU A 697 25.71 -18.34 -42.92
N ASP A 698 26.95 -18.60 -43.31
CA ASP A 698 27.83 -19.55 -42.65
C ASP A 698 28.60 -18.89 -41.48
N ARG A 699 29.38 -19.66 -40.72
CA ARG A 699 30.21 -19.18 -39.60
C ARG A 699 31.29 -18.14 -40.02
N ARG A 700 31.53 -17.94 -41.31
CA ARG A 700 32.50 -16.98 -41.86
C ARG A 700 31.82 -15.72 -42.37
N GLY A 701 30.48 -15.61 -42.31
CA GLY A 701 29.75 -14.48 -42.83
C GLY A 701 29.50 -14.50 -44.33
N ASN A 702 29.69 -15.67 -45.00
CA ASN A 702 29.31 -15.82 -46.40
C ASN A 702 27.88 -16.32 -46.53
N VAL A 703 27.17 -15.89 -47.58
CA VAL A 703 25.82 -16.38 -47.85
C VAL A 703 25.88 -17.91 -48.02
N ARG A 704 25.20 -18.65 -47.18
CA ARG A 704 25.12 -20.10 -47.22
C ARG A 704 23.93 -20.58 -48.03
N VAL A 705 22.85 -19.83 -48.00
CA VAL A 705 21.61 -20.15 -48.69
C VAL A 705 21.09 -18.85 -49.33
N GLU A 706 20.92 -18.89 -50.65
CA GLU A 706 20.28 -17.84 -51.39
C GLU A 706 18.75 -17.95 -51.24
N MET A 707 18.11 -16.89 -50.78
CA MET A 707 16.67 -16.83 -50.68
C MET A 707 16.02 -16.75 -52.07
N LYS A 708 14.93 -17.51 -52.28
CA LYS A 708 14.19 -17.51 -53.57
C LYS A 708 13.21 -16.35 -53.72
N GLU A 709 12.84 -15.76 -52.61
CA GLU A 709 11.97 -14.59 -52.52
C GLU A 709 12.35 -13.73 -51.29
N GLN A 710 11.86 -12.51 -51.25
CA GLN A 710 12.02 -11.62 -50.10
C GLN A 710 11.21 -12.13 -48.89
N VAL A 711 11.81 -12.07 -47.72
CA VAL A 711 11.18 -12.46 -46.46
C VAL A 711 11.35 -11.33 -45.46
N ALA A 712 10.38 -10.42 -45.46
CA ALA A 712 10.24 -9.44 -44.38
C ALA A 712 9.77 -10.13 -43.11
N ARG A 713 10.34 -9.75 -41.98
CA ARG A 713 9.98 -10.21 -40.64
C ARG A 713 9.51 -9.02 -39.82
N SER A 714 8.36 -9.11 -39.20
CA SER A 714 7.93 -8.12 -38.22
C SER A 714 8.99 -8.00 -37.09
N ASP A 715 9.28 -6.79 -36.68
CA ASP A 715 10.19 -6.52 -35.55
C ASP A 715 9.73 -7.18 -34.25
N ARG A 716 8.45 -7.46 -34.14
CA ARG A 716 7.80 -8.09 -32.97
C ARG A 716 7.63 -9.61 -33.15
N SER A 717 8.17 -10.19 -34.22
CA SER A 717 8.11 -11.64 -34.49
C SER A 717 9.36 -12.36 -34.01
N MET A 718 9.19 -13.42 -33.23
CA MET A 718 10.28 -14.34 -32.93
C MET A 718 10.51 -15.29 -34.10
N LEU A 719 11.80 -15.63 -34.35
CA LEU A 719 12.19 -16.65 -35.32
C LEU A 719 12.45 -17.97 -34.59
N ARG A 720 11.71 -19.01 -34.96
CA ARG A 720 11.82 -20.32 -34.33
C ARG A 720 12.02 -21.43 -35.36
N LEU A 721 12.38 -22.62 -34.87
CA LEU A 721 12.42 -23.83 -35.70
C LEU A 721 11.20 -24.72 -35.42
N THR A 722 10.61 -25.31 -36.47
CA THR A 722 9.68 -26.41 -36.29
C THR A 722 10.42 -27.63 -35.81
N THR A 723 9.73 -28.48 -35.09
CA THR A 723 10.19 -29.84 -34.72
C THR A 723 10.15 -30.78 -35.88
N GLY A 724 10.75 -32.00 -35.74
CA GLY A 724 10.71 -33.07 -36.70
C GLY A 724 11.98 -33.25 -37.56
N THR A 725 11.93 -34.14 -38.54
CA THR A 725 13.09 -34.57 -39.35
C THR A 725 13.52 -33.55 -40.41
N SER A 726 12.65 -32.64 -40.78
CA SER A 726 12.90 -31.60 -41.78
C SER A 726 12.49 -30.22 -41.19
N PRO A 727 13.24 -29.69 -40.23
CA PRO A 727 12.86 -28.46 -39.54
C PRO A 727 12.84 -27.29 -40.51
N ARG A 728 11.93 -26.33 -40.29
CA ARG A 728 11.78 -25.09 -41.01
C ARG A 728 11.86 -23.92 -40.02
N MET A 729 12.33 -22.79 -40.49
CA MET A 729 12.25 -21.54 -39.75
C MET A 729 10.84 -20.98 -39.85
N VAL A 730 10.27 -20.56 -38.75
CA VAL A 730 8.93 -19.98 -38.65
C VAL A 730 9.02 -18.57 -38.10
N LEU A 731 8.34 -17.64 -38.75
CA LEU A 731 8.25 -16.22 -38.37
C LEU A 731 6.92 -15.64 -38.86
N ALA A 732 6.57 -14.47 -38.38
CA ALA A 732 5.46 -13.69 -38.90
C ALA A 732 5.96 -12.42 -39.60
N SER A 733 5.27 -12.02 -40.67
CA SER A 733 5.42 -10.71 -41.31
C SER A 733 4.49 -9.67 -40.68
N ASP A 734 4.64 -8.39 -41.00
CA ASP A 734 3.86 -7.27 -40.44
C ASP A 734 2.35 -7.40 -40.63
N ASP A 735 1.90 -8.10 -41.69
CA ASP A 735 0.49 -8.41 -41.91
C ASP A 735 -0.03 -9.62 -41.13
N GLY A 736 0.76 -10.18 -40.20
CA GLY A 736 0.48 -11.37 -39.43
C GLY A 736 0.53 -12.67 -40.23
N SER A 737 0.96 -12.63 -41.53
CA SER A 737 1.13 -13.87 -42.30
C SER A 737 2.33 -14.68 -41.79
N ILE A 738 2.12 -15.99 -41.62
CA ILE A 738 3.15 -16.92 -41.14
C ILE A 738 4.01 -17.32 -42.33
N LYS A 739 5.33 -17.16 -42.20
CA LYS A 739 6.32 -17.60 -43.17
C LYS A 739 7.05 -18.83 -42.64
N MET A 740 7.04 -19.91 -43.43
CA MET A 740 7.86 -21.10 -43.18
C MET A 740 8.99 -21.16 -44.19
N VAL A 741 10.22 -21.02 -43.72
CA VAL A 741 11.40 -20.93 -44.55
C VAL A 741 12.25 -22.20 -44.44
N ASN A 742 12.50 -22.85 -45.58
CA ASN A 742 13.37 -24.03 -45.64
C ASN A 742 14.84 -23.64 -45.77
N PHE A 743 15.75 -24.52 -45.31
CA PHE A 743 17.19 -24.34 -45.44
C PHE A 743 17.73 -24.51 -46.87
N ASN A 744 16.85 -24.53 -47.89
CA ASN A 744 17.20 -24.44 -49.32
C ASN A 744 16.67 -23.14 -49.97
N GLY A 745 16.23 -22.17 -49.12
CA GLY A 745 15.74 -20.85 -49.55
C GLY A 745 14.29 -20.81 -50.02
N GLY A 746 13.56 -21.93 -49.94
CA GLY A 746 12.13 -21.96 -50.28
C GLY A 746 11.25 -21.46 -49.13
N VAL A 747 10.22 -20.70 -49.47
CA VAL A 747 9.27 -20.11 -48.51
C VAL A 747 7.86 -20.59 -48.76
N GLN A 748 7.13 -20.86 -47.71
CA GLN A 748 5.69 -21.10 -47.72
C GLN A 748 5.00 -20.09 -46.86
N THR A 749 3.97 -19.45 -47.36
CA THR A 749 3.22 -18.41 -46.67
C THR A 749 1.83 -18.90 -46.33
N TYR A 750 1.43 -18.70 -45.07
CA TYR A 750 0.11 -19.01 -44.58
C TYR A 750 -0.55 -17.74 -44.01
N LYS A 751 -1.79 -17.50 -44.35
CA LYS A 751 -2.55 -16.39 -43.77
C LYS A 751 -3.43 -16.86 -42.62
N VAL A 752 -3.28 -16.21 -41.47
CA VAL A 752 -4.25 -16.26 -40.38
C VAL A 752 -5.02 -14.92 -40.45
N ASN A 753 -6.31 -14.97 -40.68
CA ASN A 753 -7.09 -13.76 -40.93
C ASN A 753 -7.40 -12.97 -39.64
N GLY A 754 -7.44 -11.64 -39.75
CA GLY A 754 -8.02 -10.77 -38.74
C GLY A 754 -7.03 -10.10 -37.81
N PHE A 755 -5.74 -9.99 -38.18
CA PHE A 755 -4.75 -9.19 -37.47
C PHE A 755 -4.67 -7.76 -38.01
N SER A 756 -4.33 -6.82 -37.12
CA SER A 756 -3.89 -5.46 -37.49
C SER A 756 -2.47 -5.50 -38.05
N GLU A 757 -1.88 -4.34 -38.31
CA GLU A 757 -0.47 -4.25 -38.70
C GLU A 757 0.43 -4.57 -37.48
N ASP A 758 1.51 -5.34 -37.72
CA ASP A 758 2.60 -5.67 -36.80
C ASP A 758 2.18 -6.38 -35.49
N PRO A 759 1.47 -7.55 -35.55
CA PRO A 759 1.17 -8.33 -34.37
C PRO A 759 2.44 -8.97 -33.79
N VAL A 760 2.53 -9.07 -32.47
CA VAL A 760 3.59 -9.86 -31.81
C VAL A 760 3.37 -11.33 -32.10
N PHE A 761 4.45 -12.04 -32.43
CA PHE A 761 4.38 -13.47 -32.78
C PHE A 761 5.39 -14.30 -32.00
N GLU A 762 4.94 -15.45 -31.51
CA GLU A 762 5.76 -16.53 -30.95
C GLU A 762 5.27 -17.88 -31.51
N TYR A 763 6.21 -18.80 -31.71
CA TYR A 763 5.96 -20.19 -32.07
C TYR A 763 6.49 -21.09 -30.98
N PHE A 764 5.60 -21.81 -30.27
CA PHE A 764 5.94 -22.53 -29.06
C PHE A 764 5.02 -23.74 -28.87
N ASP A 765 5.59 -24.92 -28.61
CA ASP A 765 4.86 -26.17 -28.29
C ASP A 765 4.21 -26.04 -26.91
N LEU A 766 2.98 -25.54 -26.89
CA LEU A 766 2.26 -25.15 -25.66
C LEU A 766 1.53 -26.34 -25.00
N ASP A 767 0.99 -27.25 -25.80
CA ASP A 767 0.26 -28.42 -25.31
C ASP A 767 1.15 -29.66 -25.12
N ALA A 768 2.44 -29.51 -25.44
CA ALA A 768 3.48 -30.55 -25.29
C ALA A 768 3.26 -31.81 -26.19
N ASP A 769 2.63 -31.63 -27.32
CA ASP A 769 2.44 -32.72 -28.31
C ASP A 769 3.67 -32.88 -29.23
N GLY A 770 4.62 -31.95 -29.20
CA GLY A 770 5.85 -31.88 -29.98
C GLY A 770 5.75 -31.07 -31.25
N MET A 771 4.60 -30.47 -31.55
CA MET A 771 4.40 -29.47 -32.60
C MET A 771 4.20 -28.10 -31.97
N GLY A 772 4.48 -27.03 -32.64
CA GLY A 772 4.40 -25.72 -32.05
C GLY A 772 3.15 -24.98 -32.50
N GLU A 773 2.54 -24.27 -31.57
CA GLU A 773 1.38 -23.41 -31.81
C GLU A 773 1.84 -22.02 -32.24
N TYR A 774 0.95 -21.36 -33.02
CA TYR A 774 1.11 -19.99 -33.47
C TYR A 774 0.43 -19.04 -32.49
N ILE A 775 1.20 -18.27 -31.76
CA ILE A 775 0.71 -17.39 -30.70
C ILE A 775 0.89 -15.95 -31.13
N PHE A 776 -0.21 -15.20 -31.10
CA PHE A 776 -0.23 -13.80 -31.51
C PHE A 776 -0.76 -12.89 -30.40
N ILE A 777 -0.14 -11.72 -30.25
CA ILE A 777 -0.71 -10.58 -29.53
C ILE A 777 -0.96 -9.48 -30.55
N ASP A 778 -2.22 -9.07 -30.69
CA ASP A 778 -2.67 -8.02 -31.60
C ASP A 778 -3.48 -6.98 -30.82
N GLY A 779 -2.92 -5.79 -30.64
CA GLY A 779 -3.45 -4.80 -29.71
C GLY A 779 -3.62 -5.40 -28.30
N ASN A 780 -4.83 -5.40 -27.80
CA ASN A 780 -5.18 -5.98 -26.49
C ASN A 780 -5.68 -7.44 -26.58
N THR A 781 -5.39 -8.15 -27.64
CA THR A 781 -5.91 -9.52 -27.84
C THR A 781 -4.79 -10.54 -27.99
N LEU A 782 -4.77 -11.54 -27.11
CA LEU A 782 -3.92 -12.73 -27.22
C LEU A 782 -4.72 -13.85 -27.87
N SER A 783 -4.16 -14.49 -28.91
CA SER A 783 -4.76 -15.63 -29.61
C SER A 783 -3.73 -16.73 -29.84
N ALA A 784 -4.12 -17.97 -29.65
CA ALA A 784 -3.32 -19.14 -30.01
C ALA A 784 -4.04 -20.00 -31.05
N TYR A 785 -3.25 -20.56 -31.98
CA TYR A 785 -3.70 -21.42 -33.06
C TYR A 785 -2.85 -22.67 -33.06
N ASP A 786 -3.46 -23.81 -33.21
CA ASP A 786 -2.85 -25.12 -33.35
C ASP A 786 -2.02 -25.25 -34.65
N ASP A 787 -1.28 -26.34 -34.83
CA ASP A 787 -0.47 -26.64 -36.01
C ASP A 787 -1.31 -26.64 -37.30
N ASP A 788 -2.58 -27.09 -37.24
CA ASP A 788 -3.56 -27.05 -38.32
C ASP A 788 -4.18 -25.67 -38.52
N ARG A 789 -3.82 -24.69 -37.68
CA ARG A 789 -4.31 -23.30 -37.65
C ARG A 789 -5.76 -23.16 -37.18
N SER A 790 -6.30 -24.16 -36.53
CA SER A 790 -7.54 -24.01 -35.76
C SER A 790 -7.26 -23.19 -34.53
N ARG A 791 -8.19 -22.32 -34.13
CA ARG A 791 -8.01 -21.45 -32.99
C ARG A 791 -8.24 -22.21 -31.69
N MET A 792 -7.21 -22.34 -30.86
CA MET A 792 -7.29 -22.93 -29.53
C MET A 792 -8.05 -22.01 -28.55
N PHE A 793 -7.61 -20.75 -28.43
CA PHE A 793 -8.26 -19.77 -27.59
C PHE A 793 -8.04 -18.33 -28.07
N ARG A 794 -8.84 -17.41 -27.51
CA ARG A 794 -8.69 -15.97 -27.66
C ARG A 794 -9.03 -15.27 -26.34
N ILE A 795 -8.16 -14.36 -25.89
CA ILE A 795 -8.29 -13.60 -24.63
C ILE A 795 -8.19 -12.13 -24.95
N THR A 796 -9.16 -11.34 -24.46
CA THR A 796 -9.08 -9.88 -24.51
C THR A 796 -8.52 -9.37 -23.19
N LEU A 797 -7.47 -8.56 -23.24
CA LEU A 797 -6.74 -7.99 -22.13
C LEU A 797 -7.24 -6.58 -21.81
N SER A 798 -6.81 -6.05 -20.67
CA SER A 798 -7.29 -4.75 -20.19
C SER A 798 -6.63 -3.56 -20.89
N SER A 799 -5.42 -3.72 -21.43
CA SER A 799 -4.70 -2.70 -22.18
C SER A 799 -4.06 -3.27 -23.45
N ASP A 800 -3.50 -2.43 -24.29
CA ASP A 800 -2.73 -2.77 -25.48
C ASP A 800 -1.20 -2.74 -25.25
N ASN A 801 -0.77 -2.33 -24.05
CA ASN A 801 0.64 -2.32 -23.65
C ASN A 801 1.05 -3.69 -23.08
N ILE A 802 1.25 -4.66 -23.98
CA ILE A 802 1.53 -6.05 -23.63
C ILE A 802 2.99 -6.40 -23.95
N LEU A 803 3.70 -6.96 -22.95
CA LEU A 803 5.06 -7.48 -23.06
C LEU A 803 5.03 -9.02 -23.11
N GLY A 804 5.74 -9.62 -24.03
CA GLY A 804 5.72 -11.06 -24.33
C GLY A 804 5.07 -11.30 -25.70
N PRO A 805 4.54 -12.50 -25.99
CA PRO A 805 4.43 -13.67 -25.11
C PRO A 805 5.77 -14.39 -24.89
N TYR A 806 5.90 -15.05 -23.75
CA TYR A 806 7.08 -15.85 -23.41
C TYR A 806 6.68 -17.31 -23.22
N GLY A 807 7.29 -18.23 -23.98
CA GLY A 807 7.16 -19.67 -23.75
C GLY A 807 7.87 -20.05 -22.44
N LEU A 808 7.17 -20.73 -21.54
CA LEU A 808 7.67 -21.17 -20.24
C LEU A 808 7.63 -22.69 -20.15
N GLU A 809 8.81 -23.34 -19.99
CA GLU A 809 8.94 -24.77 -19.80
C GLU A 809 9.24 -25.10 -18.34
N PHE A 810 8.24 -25.59 -17.62
CA PHE A 810 8.40 -26.08 -16.24
C PHE A 810 8.87 -27.55 -16.22
N SER A 811 8.50 -28.31 -17.24
CA SER A 811 9.00 -29.65 -17.57
C SER A 811 8.68 -29.97 -19.05
N SER A 812 9.14 -31.14 -19.57
CA SER A 812 8.82 -31.57 -20.95
C SER A 812 7.32 -31.63 -21.26
N ASN A 813 6.48 -31.88 -20.23
CA ASN A 813 5.03 -32.04 -20.37
C ASN A 813 4.24 -30.93 -19.65
N ASP A 814 4.90 -29.91 -19.16
CA ASP A 814 4.26 -28.78 -18.44
C ASP A 814 4.80 -27.48 -18.98
N LYS A 815 4.12 -26.97 -20.01
CA LYS A 815 4.46 -25.75 -20.73
C LYS A 815 3.35 -24.73 -20.59
N LYS A 816 3.69 -23.47 -20.58
CA LYS A 816 2.77 -22.35 -20.37
C LYS A 816 3.21 -21.16 -21.22
N ILE A 817 2.31 -20.23 -21.41
CA ILE A 817 2.60 -18.90 -21.96
C ILE A 817 2.49 -17.87 -20.83
N GLY A 818 3.51 -17.04 -20.74
CA GLY A 818 3.51 -15.90 -19.85
C GLY A 818 3.55 -14.57 -20.60
N PHE A 819 2.90 -13.55 -20.08
CA PHE A 819 2.91 -12.19 -20.61
C PHE A 819 2.60 -11.16 -19.53
N THR A 820 2.97 -9.90 -19.77
CA THR A 820 2.67 -8.78 -18.88
C THR A 820 1.73 -7.81 -19.58
N ASP A 821 0.58 -7.54 -18.97
CA ASP A 821 -0.28 -6.39 -19.30
C ASP A 821 0.21 -5.20 -18.46
N ALA A 822 1.17 -4.47 -19.02
CA ALA A 822 1.85 -3.39 -18.32
C ALA A 822 0.92 -2.21 -18.00
N GLY A 823 -0.07 -1.95 -18.86
CA GLY A 823 -1.08 -0.91 -18.62
C GLY A 823 -2.03 -1.25 -17.47
N ALA A 824 -2.29 -2.55 -17.23
CA ALA A 824 -3.11 -3.02 -16.12
C ALA A 824 -2.31 -3.41 -14.87
N ASN A 825 -0.96 -3.31 -14.92
CA ASN A 825 -0.06 -3.71 -13.83
C ASN A 825 -0.21 -5.20 -13.45
N ASN A 826 -0.36 -6.09 -14.44
CA ASN A 826 -0.63 -7.50 -14.25
C ASN A 826 0.30 -8.38 -15.08
N VAL A 827 0.86 -9.41 -14.43
CA VAL A 827 1.58 -10.51 -15.09
C VAL A 827 0.70 -11.75 -15.11
N TYR A 828 0.60 -12.38 -16.27
CA TYR A 828 -0.21 -13.57 -16.49
C TYR A 828 0.67 -14.77 -16.85
N VAL A 829 0.26 -15.95 -16.40
CA VAL A 829 0.73 -17.24 -16.89
C VAL A 829 -0.49 -18.12 -17.16
N ILE A 830 -0.61 -18.60 -18.39
CA ILE A 830 -1.78 -19.35 -18.86
C ILE A 830 -1.39 -20.72 -19.42
N ASP A 831 -2.35 -21.65 -19.38
CA ASP A 831 -2.23 -22.99 -19.94
C ASP A 831 -2.63 -23.04 -21.44
N GLU A 832 -2.61 -24.23 -22.03
CA GLU A 832 -2.98 -24.52 -23.42
C GLU A 832 -4.45 -24.18 -23.77
N ARG A 833 -5.29 -23.95 -22.76
CA ARG A 833 -6.69 -23.55 -22.90
C ARG A 833 -6.91 -22.06 -22.69
N GLY A 834 -5.84 -21.30 -22.47
CA GLY A 834 -5.92 -19.89 -22.17
C GLY A 834 -6.38 -19.58 -20.74
N LYS A 835 -6.36 -20.56 -19.83
CA LYS A 835 -6.75 -20.37 -18.42
C LYS A 835 -5.54 -19.98 -17.57
N ASN A 836 -5.77 -18.98 -16.70
CA ASN A 836 -4.74 -18.54 -15.74
C ASN A 836 -4.29 -19.68 -14.82
N LEU A 837 -2.99 -19.76 -14.61
CA LEU A 837 -2.42 -20.57 -13.55
C LEU A 837 -2.92 -20.05 -12.18
N LYS A 838 -3.05 -20.97 -11.21
CA LYS A 838 -3.53 -20.61 -9.88
C LYS A 838 -2.68 -19.51 -9.24
N GLY A 839 -3.32 -18.48 -8.70
CA GLY A 839 -2.66 -17.32 -8.10
C GLY A 839 -2.33 -16.18 -9.06
N PHE A 840 -2.58 -16.34 -10.37
CA PHE A 840 -2.44 -15.25 -11.35
C PHE A 840 -3.79 -14.55 -11.64
N PRO A 841 -3.75 -13.26 -12.01
CA PRO A 841 -2.58 -12.45 -12.31
C PRO A 841 -1.79 -12.01 -11.08
N LEU A 842 -0.47 -11.78 -11.27
CA LEU A 842 0.43 -11.21 -10.28
C LEU A 842 0.70 -9.73 -10.60
N LYS A 843 1.08 -8.92 -9.60
CA LYS A 843 1.46 -7.53 -9.80
C LYS A 843 2.78 -7.42 -10.55
N GLY A 844 2.84 -6.59 -11.59
CA GLY A 844 4.05 -6.31 -12.35
C GLY A 844 3.78 -5.56 -13.65
N THR A 845 4.72 -4.72 -14.06
CA THR A 845 4.65 -3.87 -15.26
C THR A 845 5.79 -4.10 -16.23
N SER A 846 6.85 -4.80 -15.83
CA SER A 846 8.01 -5.06 -16.67
C SER A 846 7.97 -6.46 -17.32
N SER A 847 8.87 -6.69 -18.26
CA SER A 847 9.24 -8.05 -18.67
C SER A 847 9.66 -8.84 -17.44
N PHE A 848 9.35 -10.13 -17.42
CA PHE A 848 9.67 -11.01 -16.30
C PHE A 848 10.52 -12.21 -16.72
N SER A 849 11.11 -12.87 -15.75
CA SER A 849 11.80 -14.15 -15.92
C SER A 849 11.33 -15.18 -14.89
N VAL A 850 11.33 -16.44 -15.30
CA VAL A 850 10.99 -17.57 -14.43
C VAL A 850 12.22 -18.47 -14.28
N GLY A 851 12.54 -18.81 -13.04
CA GLY A 851 13.69 -19.67 -12.73
C GLY A 851 13.67 -20.17 -11.29
N LYS A 852 14.72 -20.83 -10.85
CA LYS A 852 14.88 -21.29 -9.46
C LYS A 852 15.93 -20.45 -8.75
N LEU A 853 15.56 -19.79 -7.67
CA LEU A 853 16.50 -19.01 -6.84
C LEU A 853 17.39 -19.91 -5.98
N ASN A 854 16.83 -20.98 -5.44
CA ASN A 854 17.57 -21.93 -4.58
C ASN A 854 17.44 -23.36 -5.10
N ARG A 855 18.43 -24.18 -4.79
CA ARG A 855 18.40 -25.63 -5.10
C ARG A 855 17.26 -26.28 -4.30
N GLY A 856 16.37 -27.00 -4.99
CA GLY A 856 15.24 -27.71 -4.36
C GLY A 856 14.02 -26.86 -4.07
N SER A 857 14.04 -25.54 -4.35
CA SER A 857 12.86 -24.68 -4.29
C SER A 857 11.94 -24.88 -5.49
N GLY A 858 10.69 -24.37 -5.39
CA GLY A 858 9.79 -24.16 -6.52
C GLY A 858 10.35 -23.17 -7.55
N PHE A 859 9.59 -22.89 -8.58
CA PHE A 859 9.93 -21.84 -9.54
C PHE A 859 9.58 -20.47 -8.95
N ASN A 860 10.41 -19.49 -9.27
CA ASN A 860 10.22 -18.10 -8.91
C ASN A 860 10.00 -17.27 -10.19
N LEU A 861 9.06 -16.34 -10.13
CA LEU A 861 8.84 -15.32 -11.15
C LEU A 861 9.36 -13.98 -10.62
N ILE A 862 10.24 -13.35 -11.38
CA ILE A 862 10.83 -12.05 -11.05
C ILE A 862 10.32 -11.01 -12.04
N THR A 863 9.72 -9.93 -11.55
CA THR A 863 9.17 -8.82 -12.37
C THR A 863 9.28 -7.48 -11.64
N GLY A 864 9.40 -6.39 -12.38
CA GLY A 864 9.34 -5.04 -11.81
C GLY A 864 7.91 -4.50 -11.76
N GLY A 865 7.61 -3.69 -10.76
CA GLY A 865 6.37 -2.94 -10.63
C GLY A 865 6.49 -1.47 -11.00
N SER A 866 5.36 -0.79 -11.14
CA SER A 866 5.29 0.67 -11.37
C SER A 866 5.76 1.50 -10.16
N ASP A 867 5.89 0.89 -9.00
CA ASP A 867 6.32 1.46 -7.73
C ASP A 867 7.83 1.34 -7.49
N SER A 868 8.60 1.02 -8.54
CA SER A 868 10.06 0.82 -8.51
C SER A 868 10.52 -0.42 -7.71
N PHE A 869 9.62 -1.27 -7.24
CA PHE A 869 10.00 -2.53 -6.64
C PHE A 869 10.21 -3.63 -7.67
N LEU A 870 11.23 -4.44 -7.45
CA LEU A 870 11.40 -5.73 -8.10
C LEU A 870 10.77 -6.81 -7.21
N TYR A 871 9.79 -7.52 -7.74
CA TYR A 871 9.02 -8.55 -7.04
C TYR A 871 9.53 -9.95 -7.35
N ASN A 872 9.57 -10.79 -6.32
CA ASN A 872 9.77 -12.23 -6.44
C ASN A 872 8.51 -12.96 -5.97
N TYR A 873 7.89 -13.70 -6.86
CA TYR A 873 6.75 -14.54 -6.55
C TYR A 873 7.13 -16.03 -6.66
N GLU A 874 6.70 -16.83 -5.70
CA GLU A 874 6.81 -18.30 -5.82
C GLU A 874 5.62 -18.82 -6.62
N ILE A 875 5.90 -19.60 -7.68
CA ILE A 875 4.87 -20.20 -8.52
C ILE A 875 4.44 -21.52 -7.89
N THR A 876 3.18 -21.58 -7.44
CA THR A 876 2.54 -22.81 -6.97
C THR A 876 1.88 -23.50 -8.17
N ARG A 877 2.24 -24.77 -8.46
CA ARG A 877 1.68 -25.58 -9.55
C ARG A 877 0.40 -26.28 -9.16
#